data_65d33accdaaf94560e8043036c75fb58
#
_entry.id   65d33accdaaf94560e8043036c75fb58
#
_cell.length_a   1.000
_cell.length_b   1.000
_cell.length_c   1.000
_cell.angle_alpha   90.00
_cell.angle_beta   90.00
_cell.angle_gamma   90.00
#
_symmetry.space_group_name_H-M   'P 1'
#
loop_
_entity.id
_entity.type
_entity.pdbx_description
1 polymer ?
#
loop_
_entity_poly.entity_id
_entity_poly.type
_entity_poly.pdbx_seq_one_letter_code
_entity_poly.pdbx_strand_id
1 'polypeptide(L)'
;MHRSRSLTALLLAFALVAAGCAGAGQTASPPPDDADMESGDSEMSSEEAVRQITKVSYDVENLDFPELPDFQVPQVEEMTLDNGMKVFLIEDHELPTVNASARVGVGSVWAPEDHAGLASITGTVMRTGGTQSMTSDEVNQLLENLGASVETYVGETSGGASMSTLAENVDEVLPVFVDVLANPAFAEDKVAQAKSQTRGAISRRNDNPGQIVSREFDKLVYGADSPYARVPQYYTLSEISREDLVNFHDKYFHPNNTMLSVWGDFDTAQMKEKLRNAFGEWEQAEGFTPPEPPAPEGERDYSVNFVEKTDVNQSTVRMGYLGTLTRDDPDYFPVIVMNEVLSGGFTSRLFKNVRTDQGLAYSVSGSYNAGYQTPGPFLAQVQTKSGTTVEAAQSVMSEIESMRQAPPSEEEVTLAKDSFLNSFVFNFDTRSEILDRLMTYEKYDYPRDFLEQTRQGVAEVTPQDVYRVSQEYLAPDAMDVLVLGNPEGFGEPLSTLTQGGGEVNEIDISIPTSPPSEAEEPVASEEDRAAGQDLLAEVREAMGGSAYDQIENMRQSLETQAGQRTIAQTIATDLSGRIHAEVEAPQGMVTIIDTGEQTYMQMGGRTQPAPAQLRRQFLSGLQQDPTYLMTRAGELEATDQGTQTVEGTEHRALRITPPEGDAFTMLVDPDTMMPARLITQAQGQEATTVLGDFRQESGVMVPYERTVYQGGQQRATTTVTGFETNADFPDGYFSVDQ
;
A
#
# COMPACT_ATOMS: atom_id res chain seq x y z
N MET A 1 -7.40 -32.30 3.67
CA MET A 1 -6.07 -32.55 3.10
C MET A 1 -5.75 -31.41 2.11
N HIS A 2 -5.48 -30.22 2.64
CA HIS A 2 -4.89 -29.13 1.86
C HIS A 2 -3.85 -28.52 2.78
N ARG A 3 -2.63 -28.99 2.67
CA ARG A 3 -1.48 -28.48 3.39
C ARG A 3 -0.60 -27.68 2.47
N SER A 4 -0.28 -26.49 2.95
CA SER A 4 0.96 -25.78 2.71
C SER A 4 1.15 -25.19 1.31
N ARG A 5 0.67 -23.97 1.15
CA ARG A 5 1.19 -23.00 0.19
C ARG A 5 1.91 -21.89 0.97
N SER A 6 3.02 -22.20 1.52
CA SER A 6 3.98 -21.18 1.97
C SER A 6 5.33 -21.79 1.81
N LEU A 7 6.16 -21.08 1.05
CA LEU A 7 7.54 -21.17 1.18
C LEU A 7 8.45 -21.82 0.25
N THR A 8 9.16 -21.00 -0.27
CA THR A 8 10.60 -21.06 -0.42
C THR A 8 11.01 -19.78 -1.11
N ALA A 9 11.29 -18.76 -0.31
CA ALA A 9 11.36 -17.40 -0.81
C ALA A 9 12.58 -17.08 -1.67
N LEU A 10 13.66 -17.86 -1.59
CA LEU A 10 14.88 -17.54 -2.33
C LEU A 10 15.17 -18.46 -3.54
N LEU A 11 14.71 -19.68 -3.52
CA LEU A 11 14.96 -20.62 -4.63
C LEU A 11 13.67 -21.02 -5.38
N LEU A 12 12.49 -20.83 -4.76
CA LEU A 12 11.19 -21.09 -5.38
C LEU A 12 10.64 -19.89 -6.16
N ALA A 13 11.18 -18.68 -5.98
CA ALA A 13 10.82 -17.53 -6.82
C ALA A 13 11.08 -17.82 -8.30
N PHE A 14 12.05 -18.65 -8.62
CA PHE A 14 12.33 -19.10 -9.98
C PHE A 14 11.22 -19.96 -10.61
N ALA A 15 10.61 -20.83 -9.83
CA ALA A 15 9.56 -21.72 -10.35
C ALA A 15 8.16 -21.09 -10.32
N LEU A 16 7.92 -20.10 -9.44
CA LEU A 16 6.62 -19.43 -9.29
C LEU A 16 6.43 -18.27 -10.29
N VAL A 17 7.49 -17.60 -10.72
CA VAL A 17 7.39 -16.57 -11.79
C VAL A 17 6.98 -17.20 -13.13
N ALA A 18 7.43 -18.45 -13.40
CA ALA A 18 6.98 -19.18 -14.59
C ALA A 18 5.49 -19.60 -14.53
N ALA A 19 4.89 -19.68 -13.34
CA ALA A 19 3.47 -20.04 -13.17
C ALA A 19 2.52 -18.81 -13.18
N GLY A 20 3.02 -17.63 -12.86
CA GLY A 20 2.23 -16.39 -12.80
C GLY A 20 1.93 -15.75 -14.15
N CYS A 21 2.73 -16.02 -15.17
CA CYS A 21 2.54 -15.45 -16.52
C CYS A 21 1.54 -16.21 -17.42
N ALA A 22 0.98 -17.31 -16.97
CA ALA A 22 0.03 -18.10 -17.76
C ALA A 22 -1.46 -17.71 -17.57
N GLY A 23 -1.75 -16.65 -16.79
CA GLY A 23 -3.11 -16.27 -16.41
C GLY A 23 -3.76 -15.10 -17.16
N ALA A 24 -3.12 -14.50 -18.15
CA ALA A 24 -3.65 -13.34 -18.88
C ALA A 24 -3.83 -13.61 -20.39
N GLY A 25 -4.66 -14.58 -20.72
CA GLY A 25 -5.03 -14.90 -22.09
C GLY A 25 -6.46 -15.39 -22.18
N GLN A 26 -7.43 -14.56 -21.81
CA GLN A 26 -8.80 -14.77 -22.25
C GLN A 26 -8.93 -14.17 -23.66
N THR A 27 -8.84 -15.04 -24.66
CA THR A 27 -9.28 -14.74 -26.02
C THR A 27 -10.80 -14.58 -26.01
N ALA A 28 -11.25 -13.38 -26.35
CA ALA A 28 -12.65 -13.15 -26.66
C ALA A 28 -13.07 -14.06 -27.82
N SER A 29 -14.12 -14.83 -27.61
CA SER A 29 -14.77 -15.59 -28.67
C SER A 29 -15.39 -14.63 -29.69
N PRO A 30 -15.32 -14.91 -30.97
CA PRO A 30 -16.02 -14.12 -31.99
C PRO A 30 -17.54 -14.26 -31.81
N PRO A 31 -18.31 -13.21 -32.17
CA PRO A 31 -19.74 -13.26 -32.10
C PRO A 31 -20.29 -14.29 -33.12
N PRO A 32 -21.43 -14.93 -32.87
CA PRO A 32 -22.03 -15.87 -33.78
C PRO A 32 -22.54 -15.19 -35.06
N ASP A 33 -22.36 -15.89 -36.17
CA ASP A 33 -22.80 -15.50 -37.51
C ASP A 33 -24.31 -15.26 -37.60
N ASP A 34 -24.65 -14.35 -38.49
CA ASP A 34 -25.96 -13.84 -38.84
C ASP A 34 -27.00 -14.95 -39.05
N ALA A 35 -28.12 -14.82 -38.35
CA ALA A 35 -29.38 -15.48 -38.74
C ALA A 35 -30.29 -14.41 -39.38
N ASP A 36 -30.70 -14.69 -40.59
CA ASP A 36 -31.59 -13.95 -41.47
C ASP A 36 -32.76 -13.27 -40.75
N MET A 37 -32.85 -11.93 -40.86
CA MET A 37 -34.12 -11.24 -40.70
C MET A 37 -34.47 -10.46 -41.98
N GLU A 38 -35.59 -10.85 -42.52
CA GLU A 38 -36.18 -10.29 -43.72
C GLU A 38 -36.37 -8.77 -43.65
N SER A 39 -36.00 -8.13 -44.73
CA SER A 39 -36.14 -6.71 -45.01
C SER A 39 -37.60 -6.25 -45.11
N GLY A 40 -38.01 -5.35 -44.23
CA GLY A 40 -39.15 -4.48 -44.40
C GLY A 40 -38.66 -3.06 -44.71
N ASP A 41 -38.87 -2.61 -45.93
CA ASP A 41 -38.46 -1.31 -46.44
C ASP A 41 -39.00 -0.11 -45.62
N SER A 42 -38.09 0.67 -45.07
CA SER A 42 -38.13 2.15 -45.10
C SER A 42 -36.72 2.69 -44.86
N GLU A 43 -35.99 2.89 -45.93
CA GLU A 43 -34.70 3.55 -45.94
C GLU A 43 -34.88 5.04 -45.54
N MET A 44 -34.74 5.37 -44.28
CA MET A 44 -34.28 6.71 -43.90
C MET A 44 -32.77 6.72 -43.96
N SER A 45 -32.18 7.53 -44.83
CA SER A 45 -30.75 7.59 -45.00
C SER A 45 -30.09 8.02 -43.68
N SER A 46 -28.90 7.46 -43.38
CA SER A 46 -28.11 7.81 -42.19
C SER A 46 -27.82 9.32 -42.10
N GLU A 47 -27.81 10.03 -43.22
CA GLU A 47 -27.71 11.50 -43.26
C GLU A 47 -28.98 12.23 -42.84
N GLU A 48 -30.18 11.67 -43.06
CA GLU A 48 -31.45 12.26 -42.58
C GLU A 48 -31.65 11.99 -41.08
N ALA A 49 -31.25 10.84 -40.58
CA ALA A 49 -31.23 10.55 -39.13
C ALA A 49 -30.24 11.48 -38.37
N VAL A 50 -29.05 11.71 -38.91
CA VAL A 50 -28.08 12.66 -38.34
C VAL A 50 -28.57 14.10 -38.45
N ARG A 51 -29.28 14.47 -39.52
CA ARG A 51 -29.90 15.81 -39.67
C ARG A 51 -31.10 16.03 -38.74
N GLN A 52 -31.82 14.99 -38.32
CA GLN A 52 -32.86 15.13 -37.30
C GLN A 52 -32.27 15.25 -35.88
N ILE A 53 -31.19 14.58 -35.59
CA ILE A 53 -30.49 14.69 -34.30
C ILE A 53 -29.82 16.07 -34.15
N THR A 54 -29.35 16.69 -35.24
CA THR A 54 -28.70 18.01 -35.23
C THR A 54 -29.73 19.16 -35.20
N LYS A 55 -31.05 18.92 -35.20
CA LYS A 55 -32.10 19.97 -35.19
C LYS A 55 -32.75 20.18 -33.83
N VAL A 56 -32.35 19.42 -32.79
CA VAL A 56 -32.71 19.77 -31.42
C VAL A 56 -31.61 20.72 -30.91
N SER A 57 -31.65 21.99 -31.31
CA SER A 57 -30.94 23.00 -30.54
C SER A 57 -31.70 23.16 -29.23
N TYR A 58 -31.23 22.47 -28.20
CA TYR A 58 -31.59 22.86 -26.84
C TYR A 58 -31.04 24.29 -26.67
N ASP A 59 -31.93 25.25 -26.43
CA ASP A 59 -31.53 26.56 -25.96
C ASP A 59 -31.10 26.38 -24.52
N VAL A 60 -29.81 26.04 -24.35
CA VAL A 60 -29.20 25.68 -23.04
C VAL A 60 -29.29 26.88 -22.09
N GLU A 61 -29.40 28.10 -22.63
CA GLU A 61 -29.49 29.33 -21.86
C GLU A 61 -30.92 29.58 -21.29
N ASN A 62 -31.93 28.84 -21.80
CA ASN A 62 -33.32 28.97 -21.37
C ASN A 62 -33.96 27.64 -20.96
N LEU A 63 -33.17 26.73 -20.38
CA LEU A 63 -33.73 25.55 -19.72
C LEU A 63 -34.43 25.98 -18.42
N ASP A 64 -35.75 25.82 -18.39
CA ASP A 64 -36.52 26.03 -17.18
C ASP A 64 -36.35 24.82 -16.26
N PHE A 65 -35.45 24.94 -15.29
CA PHE A 65 -35.27 23.91 -14.28
C PHE A 65 -36.35 24.06 -13.22
N PRO A 66 -37.10 23.00 -12.85
CA PRO A 66 -37.99 23.07 -11.71
C PRO A 66 -37.19 23.46 -10.45
N GLU A 67 -37.85 24.22 -9.56
CA GLU A 67 -37.28 24.46 -8.24
C GLU A 67 -36.88 23.12 -7.60
N LEU A 68 -35.70 23.07 -7.00
CA LEU A 68 -35.27 21.89 -6.28
C LEU A 68 -36.31 21.57 -5.20
N PRO A 69 -36.81 20.32 -5.12
CA PRO A 69 -37.75 19.96 -4.07
C PRO A 69 -37.15 20.21 -2.70
N ASP A 70 -37.99 20.69 -1.77
CA ASP A 70 -37.56 20.79 -0.37
C ASP A 70 -37.11 19.44 0.12
N PHE A 71 -35.81 19.34 0.43
CA PHE A 71 -35.23 18.12 0.93
C PHE A 71 -35.73 17.84 2.36
N GLN A 72 -36.38 16.70 2.55
CA GLN A 72 -36.79 16.22 3.87
C GLN A 72 -35.86 15.11 4.31
N VAL A 73 -35.08 15.38 5.37
CA VAL A 73 -34.31 14.31 6.05
C VAL A 73 -35.31 13.28 6.58
N PRO A 74 -35.17 11.99 6.25
CA PRO A 74 -35.98 10.94 6.85
C PRO A 74 -35.98 11.01 8.37
N GLN A 75 -37.12 10.70 8.97
CA GLN A 75 -37.19 10.64 10.43
C GLN A 75 -36.29 9.51 10.94
N VAL A 76 -35.30 9.86 11.78
CA VAL A 76 -34.42 8.92 12.43
C VAL A 76 -34.93 8.67 13.85
N GLU A 77 -35.17 7.42 14.17
CA GLU A 77 -35.50 6.98 15.51
C GLU A 77 -34.22 6.70 16.30
N GLU A 78 -34.16 7.20 17.52
CA GLU A 78 -33.00 7.05 18.39
C GLU A 78 -33.36 6.31 19.67
N MET A 79 -32.42 5.50 20.18
CA MET A 79 -32.51 4.91 21.51
C MET A 79 -31.11 4.70 22.09
N THR A 80 -31.04 4.60 23.41
CA THR A 80 -29.85 4.15 24.10
C THR A 80 -30.17 2.83 24.81
N LEU A 81 -29.35 1.82 24.63
CA LEU A 81 -29.47 0.55 25.32
C LEU A 81 -29.00 0.68 26.78
N ASP A 82 -29.42 -0.25 27.66
CA ASP A 82 -29.03 -0.22 29.07
C ASP A 82 -27.52 -0.34 29.29
N ASN A 83 -26.79 -0.93 28.33
CA ASN A 83 -25.33 -1.03 28.33
C ASN A 83 -24.61 0.20 27.73
N GLY A 84 -25.34 1.28 27.46
CA GLY A 84 -24.80 2.57 27.01
C GLY A 84 -24.62 2.72 25.49
N MET A 85 -24.89 1.69 24.67
CA MET A 85 -24.82 1.78 23.20
C MET A 85 -25.90 2.72 22.67
N LYS A 86 -25.50 3.70 21.83
CA LYS A 86 -26.44 4.55 21.10
C LYS A 86 -26.84 3.91 19.79
N VAL A 87 -28.14 3.91 19.48
CA VAL A 87 -28.68 3.26 18.28
C VAL A 87 -29.54 4.26 17.49
N PHE A 88 -29.33 4.28 16.19
CA PHE A 88 -30.04 5.10 15.21
C PHE A 88 -30.75 4.20 14.21
N LEU A 89 -32.04 4.41 13.94
CA LEU A 89 -32.85 3.54 13.08
C LEU A 89 -33.58 4.36 12.00
N ILE A 90 -33.60 3.81 10.79
CA ILE A 90 -34.48 4.26 9.70
C ILE A 90 -35.27 3.06 9.17
N GLU A 91 -36.59 3.09 9.36
CA GLU A 91 -37.51 2.12 8.75
C GLU A 91 -37.71 2.50 7.27
N ASP A 92 -37.42 1.55 6.37
CA ASP A 92 -37.51 1.74 4.93
C ASP A 92 -37.90 0.44 4.23
N HIS A 93 -39.10 0.43 3.62
CA HIS A 93 -39.67 -0.74 2.96
C HIS A 93 -39.44 -0.76 1.44
N GLU A 94 -38.51 0.06 0.92
CA GLU A 94 -38.25 0.11 -0.53
C GLU A 94 -37.63 -1.19 -1.04
N LEU A 95 -36.69 -1.76 -0.27
CA LEU A 95 -36.05 -3.05 -0.56
C LEU A 95 -36.24 -4.01 0.62
N PRO A 96 -36.43 -5.32 0.39
CA PRO A 96 -36.61 -6.30 1.48
C PRO A 96 -35.26 -6.66 2.13
N THR A 97 -34.49 -5.66 2.50
CA THR A 97 -33.16 -5.83 3.14
C THR A 97 -33.06 -5.08 4.44
N VAL A 98 -32.27 -5.62 5.35
CA VAL A 98 -31.88 -4.94 6.60
C VAL A 98 -30.34 -4.81 6.61
N ASN A 99 -29.89 -3.61 6.90
CA ASN A 99 -28.50 -3.28 7.00
C ASN A 99 -28.19 -2.71 8.39
N ALA A 100 -27.00 -2.96 8.89
CA ALA A 100 -26.51 -2.38 10.13
C ALA A 100 -25.06 -1.99 10.01
N SER A 101 -24.66 -0.92 10.72
CA SER A 101 -23.27 -0.50 10.83
C SER A 101 -22.97 -0.11 12.28
N ALA A 102 -22.05 -0.82 12.91
CA ALA A 102 -21.51 -0.48 14.23
C ALA A 102 -20.21 0.31 14.05
N ARG A 103 -20.11 1.46 14.71
CA ARG A 103 -18.92 2.31 14.73
C ARG A 103 -18.36 2.35 16.14
N VAL A 104 -17.12 1.92 16.29
CA VAL A 104 -16.39 1.87 17.56
C VAL A 104 -15.30 2.94 17.57
N GLY A 105 -15.08 3.60 18.71
CA GLY A 105 -14.00 4.55 18.92
C GLY A 105 -12.66 3.82 19.12
N VAL A 106 -12.07 3.33 18.03
CA VAL A 106 -10.82 2.58 17.99
C VAL A 106 -10.09 2.89 16.70
N GLY A 107 -8.75 2.77 16.67
CA GLY A 107 -8.02 2.99 15.42
C GLY A 107 -6.53 2.73 15.54
N SER A 108 -5.84 2.76 14.39
CA SER A 108 -4.40 2.54 14.32
C SER A 108 -3.58 3.60 15.04
N VAL A 109 -4.10 4.83 15.19
CA VAL A 109 -3.41 5.91 15.91
C VAL A 109 -3.18 5.62 17.39
N TRP A 110 -3.94 4.67 17.97
CA TRP A 110 -3.78 4.23 19.36
C TRP A 110 -3.04 2.89 19.50
N ALA A 111 -2.62 2.29 18.39
CA ALA A 111 -1.76 1.12 18.44
C ALA A 111 -0.34 1.50 18.88
N PRO A 112 0.37 0.64 19.62
CA PRO A 112 1.78 0.87 19.93
C PRO A 112 2.61 1.00 18.66
N GLU A 113 3.68 1.79 18.72
CA GLU A 113 4.55 2.06 17.57
C GLU A 113 5.22 0.80 17.02
N ASP A 114 5.72 -0.03 17.91
CA ASP A 114 6.33 -1.32 17.61
C ASP A 114 5.35 -2.38 17.09
N HIS A 115 4.03 -2.09 17.13
CA HIS A 115 2.94 -2.95 16.68
C HIS A 115 2.16 -2.33 15.50
N ALA A 116 2.80 -1.50 14.66
CA ALA A 116 2.15 -0.97 13.46
C ALA A 116 1.61 -2.13 12.59
N GLY A 117 0.31 -2.11 12.32
CA GLY A 117 -0.44 -3.18 11.66
C GLY A 117 -1.40 -3.94 12.61
N LEU A 118 -1.25 -3.81 13.94
CA LEU A 118 -2.11 -4.47 14.92
C LEU A 118 -3.59 -4.17 14.69
N ALA A 119 -3.94 -2.89 14.56
CA ALA A 119 -5.32 -2.46 14.37
C ALA A 119 -5.98 -3.08 13.13
N SER A 120 -5.33 -3.02 11.98
CA SER A 120 -5.87 -3.56 10.73
C SER A 120 -5.97 -5.10 10.75
N ILE A 121 -4.98 -5.78 11.36
CA ILE A 121 -5.02 -7.24 11.54
C ILE A 121 -6.16 -7.62 12.49
N THR A 122 -6.34 -6.89 13.60
CA THR A 122 -7.47 -7.10 14.53
C THR A 122 -8.79 -6.97 13.78
N GLY A 123 -8.98 -5.86 13.04
CA GLY A 123 -10.19 -5.65 12.23
C GLY A 123 -10.45 -6.79 11.25
N THR A 124 -9.44 -7.29 10.57
CA THR A 124 -9.58 -8.41 9.63
C THR A 124 -9.91 -9.74 10.34
N VAL A 125 -9.22 -10.02 11.45
CA VAL A 125 -9.32 -11.34 12.10
C VAL A 125 -10.55 -11.46 13.00
N MET A 126 -11.15 -10.36 13.49
CA MET A 126 -12.44 -10.39 14.19
C MET A 126 -13.49 -11.18 13.40
N ARG A 127 -13.60 -10.94 12.09
CA ARG A 127 -14.55 -11.65 11.21
C ARG A 127 -14.02 -12.99 10.71
N THR A 128 -12.77 -12.98 10.21
CA THR A 128 -12.19 -14.15 9.54
C THR A 128 -11.72 -15.22 10.53
N GLY A 129 -11.51 -14.86 11.79
CA GLY A 129 -11.11 -15.76 12.86
C GLY A 129 -12.24 -16.61 13.46
N GLY A 130 -13.49 -16.35 13.07
CA GLY A 130 -14.65 -16.93 13.71
C GLY A 130 -14.95 -16.28 15.07
N THR A 131 -15.92 -16.82 15.78
CA THR A 131 -16.36 -16.33 17.09
C THR A 131 -16.16 -17.41 18.17
N GLN A 132 -16.43 -17.07 19.42
CA GLN A 132 -16.39 -18.06 20.49
C GLN A 132 -17.45 -19.16 20.33
N SER A 133 -18.54 -18.87 19.61
CA SER A 133 -19.66 -19.82 19.38
C SER A 133 -19.60 -20.56 18.05
N MET A 134 -18.90 -19.99 17.04
CA MET A 134 -18.86 -20.52 15.67
C MET A 134 -17.43 -20.42 15.09
N THR A 135 -17.02 -21.49 14.43
CA THR A 135 -15.77 -21.46 13.65
C THR A 135 -15.89 -20.55 12.43
N SER A 136 -14.74 -20.12 11.88
CA SER A 136 -14.69 -19.34 10.64
C SER A 136 -15.49 -19.97 9.48
N ASP A 137 -15.40 -21.29 9.33
CA ASP A 137 -16.09 -22.00 8.26
C ASP A 137 -17.61 -22.05 8.49
N GLU A 138 -18.06 -22.21 9.73
CA GLU A 138 -19.48 -22.16 10.08
C GLU A 138 -20.08 -20.77 9.85
N VAL A 139 -19.39 -19.71 10.24
CA VAL A 139 -19.80 -18.32 9.96
C VAL A 139 -19.89 -18.09 8.45
N ASN A 140 -18.88 -18.48 7.68
CA ASN A 140 -18.88 -18.32 6.22
C ASN A 140 -20.06 -19.09 5.59
N GLN A 141 -20.25 -20.36 5.98
CA GLN A 141 -21.31 -21.20 5.42
C GLN A 141 -22.72 -20.66 5.74
N LEU A 142 -22.92 -20.13 6.95
CA LEU A 142 -24.20 -19.52 7.32
C LEU A 142 -24.49 -18.29 6.47
N LEU A 143 -23.54 -17.36 6.38
CA LEU A 143 -23.69 -16.13 5.62
C LEU A 143 -23.87 -16.39 4.12
N GLU A 144 -23.09 -17.31 3.53
CA GLU A 144 -23.24 -17.70 2.13
C GLU A 144 -24.60 -18.33 1.85
N ASN A 145 -25.10 -19.22 2.71
CA ASN A 145 -26.40 -19.85 2.55
C ASN A 145 -27.56 -18.86 2.61
N LEU A 146 -27.43 -17.78 3.38
CA LEU A 146 -28.47 -16.76 3.55
C LEU A 146 -28.29 -15.57 2.59
N GLY A 147 -27.23 -15.56 1.76
CA GLY A 147 -26.89 -14.42 0.92
C GLY A 147 -26.63 -13.14 1.74
N ALA A 148 -26.12 -13.30 2.95
CA ALA A 148 -25.84 -12.23 3.89
C ALA A 148 -24.35 -11.93 3.96
N SER A 149 -23.99 -10.74 4.46
CA SER A 149 -22.62 -10.36 4.75
C SER A 149 -22.49 -9.76 6.15
N VAL A 150 -21.39 -10.09 6.81
CA VAL A 150 -20.90 -9.43 8.02
C VAL A 150 -19.42 -9.17 7.80
N GLU A 151 -18.99 -7.92 7.88
CA GLU A 151 -17.60 -7.53 7.64
C GLU A 151 -17.11 -6.64 8.78
N THR A 152 -15.82 -6.72 9.11
CA THR A 152 -15.18 -5.95 10.17
C THR A 152 -13.98 -5.18 9.67
N TYR A 153 -13.70 -4.05 10.30
CA TYR A 153 -12.55 -3.21 9.98
C TYR A 153 -12.05 -2.46 11.22
N VAL A 154 -10.78 -2.10 11.21
CA VAL A 154 -10.22 -1.05 12.07
C VAL A 154 -9.34 -0.16 11.19
N GLY A 155 -9.76 1.08 11.05
CA GLY A 155 -9.07 2.13 10.31
C GLY A 155 -8.17 2.99 11.19
N GLU A 156 -7.98 4.26 10.81
CA GLU A 156 -7.10 5.19 11.50
C GLU A 156 -7.65 5.66 12.85
N THR A 157 -8.90 6.15 12.89
CA THR A 157 -9.56 6.70 14.09
C THR A 157 -10.93 6.08 14.39
N SER A 158 -11.32 5.08 13.64
CA SER A 158 -12.56 4.33 13.85
C SER A 158 -12.44 2.90 13.37
N GLY A 159 -13.15 2.00 14.02
CA GLY A 159 -13.35 0.63 13.61
C GLY A 159 -14.80 0.23 13.77
N GLY A 160 -15.11 -1.03 13.48
CA GLY A 160 -16.44 -1.56 13.66
C GLY A 160 -16.78 -2.74 12.77
N ALA A 161 -18.09 -2.95 12.60
CA ALA A 161 -18.61 -3.99 11.72
C ALA A 161 -19.82 -3.50 10.93
N SER A 162 -20.05 -4.09 9.77
CA SER A 162 -21.25 -3.91 8.96
C SER A 162 -21.97 -5.25 8.76
N MET A 163 -23.29 -5.18 8.60
CA MET A 163 -24.15 -6.32 8.29
C MET A 163 -25.09 -5.93 7.14
N SER A 164 -25.30 -6.85 6.20
CA SER A 164 -26.35 -6.74 5.18
C SER A 164 -27.03 -8.11 5.01
N THR A 165 -28.36 -8.14 5.04
CA THR A 165 -29.14 -9.36 4.93
C THR A 165 -30.55 -9.10 4.39
N LEU A 166 -31.23 -10.14 3.91
CA LEU A 166 -32.67 -10.06 3.67
C LEU A 166 -33.44 -9.89 4.98
N ALA A 167 -34.56 -9.16 4.96
CA ALA A 167 -35.38 -8.92 6.14
C ALA A 167 -35.86 -10.21 6.82
N GLU A 168 -36.16 -11.27 6.05
CA GLU A 168 -36.54 -12.58 6.56
C GLU A 168 -35.45 -13.32 7.33
N ASN A 169 -34.16 -12.99 7.08
CA ASN A 169 -33.00 -13.66 7.66
C ASN A 169 -32.38 -12.89 8.85
N VAL A 170 -32.94 -11.76 9.24
CA VAL A 170 -32.39 -10.91 10.33
C VAL A 170 -32.20 -11.69 11.63
N ASP A 171 -33.16 -12.55 11.98
CA ASP A 171 -33.11 -13.31 13.24
C ASP A 171 -31.96 -14.34 13.27
N GLU A 172 -31.45 -14.75 12.10
CA GLU A 172 -30.32 -15.66 12.02
C GLU A 172 -28.98 -14.92 11.89
N VAL A 173 -28.96 -13.76 11.21
CA VAL A 173 -27.71 -13.02 10.92
C VAL A 173 -27.33 -12.03 12.02
N LEU A 174 -28.31 -11.38 12.67
CA LEU A 174 -28.05 -10.43 13.76
C LEU A 174 -27.25 -11.04 14.92
N PRO A 175 -27.53 -12.27 15.40
CA PRO A 175 -26.69 -12.90 16.43
C PRO A 175 -25.23 -13.08 15.99
N VAL A 176 -24.98 -13.41 14.73
CA VAL A 176 -23.60 -13.53 14.19
C VAL A 176 -22.90 -12.19 14.17
N PHE A 177 -23.60 -11.12 13.76
CA PHE A 177 -23.07 -9.75 13.77
C PHE A 177 -22.66 -9.32 15.19
N VAL A 178 -23.49 -9.59 16.18
CA VAL A 178 -23.19 -9.30 17.58
C VAL A 178 -21.99 -10.12 18.08
N ASP A 179 -21.96 -11.43 17.77
CA ASP A 179 -20.92 -12.32 18.25
C ASP A 179 -19.55 -12.00 17.64
N VAL A 180 -19.51 -11.58 16.38
CA VAL A 180 -18.29 -11.08 15.70
C VAL A 180 -17.78 -9.79 16.35
N LEU A 181 -18.68 -8.89 16.80
CA LEU A 181 -18.30 -7.66 17.47
C LEU A 181 -17.85 -7.88 18.91
N ALA A 182 -18.57 -8.72 19.66
CA ALA A 182 -18.39 -8.86 21.09
C ALA A 182 -17.47 -10.02 21.49
N ASN A 183 -17.43 -11.11 20.70
CA ASN A 183 -16.80 -12.37 21.07
C ASN A 183 -15.95 -12.98 19.93
N PRO A 184 -15.07 -12.24 19.25
CA PRO A 184 -14.23 -12.82 18.21
C PRO A 184 -13.25 -13.85 18.80
N ALA A 185 -13.03 -14.96 18.09
CA ALA A 185 -12.16 -16.04 18.58
C ALA A 185 -10.67 -15.77 18.32
N PHE A 186 -10.33 -14.95 17.34
CA PHE A 186 -8.95 -14.71 16.91
C PHE A 186 -8.15 -16.01 16.70
N ALA A 187 -8.69 -16.94 15.88
CA ALA A 187 -8.05 -18.23 15.65
C ALA A 187 -6.60 -18.07 15.15
N GLU A 188 -5.66 -18.81 15.74
CA GLU A 188 -4.21 -18.64 15.51
C GLU A 188 -3.82 -18.80 14.03
N ASP A 189 -4.43 -19.76 13.32
CA ASP A 189 -4.19 -19.96 11.89
C ASP A 189 -4.65 -18.77 11.05
N LYS A 190 -5.71 -18.06 11.45
CA LYS A 190 -6.22 -16.85 10.78
C LYS A 190 -5.38 -15.62 11.10
N VAL A 191 -4.89 -15.50 12.33
CA VAL A 191 -3.88 -14.47 12.68
C VAL A 191 -2.62 -14.66 11.82
N ALA A 192 -2.11 -15.90 11.75
CA ALA A 192 -0.96 -16.21 10.91
C ALA A 192 -1.22 -15.93 9.40
N GLN A 193 -2.44 -16.22 8.93
CA GLN A 193 -2.87 -15.92 7.56
C GLN A 193 -2.90 -14.41 7.31
N ALA A 194 -3.51 -13.61 8.19
CA ALA A 194 -3.58 -12.15 8.07
C ALA A 194 -2.17 -11.52 8.09
N LYS A 195 -1.28 -11.96 9.00
CA LYS A 195 0.13 -11.54 9.02
C LYS A 195 0.84 -11.87 7.71
N SER A 196 0.60 -13.06 7.13
CA SER A 196 1.18 -13.44 5.84
C SER A 196 0.66 -12.59 4.68
N GLN A 197 -0.63 -12.25 4.68
CA GLN A 197 -1.22 -11.35 3.68
C GLN A 197 -0.65 -9.94 3.78
N THR A 198 -0.52 -9.40 5.01
CA THR A 198 0.08 -8.09 5.26
C THR A 198 1.55 -8.08 4.84
N ARG A 199 2.31 -9.14 5.15
CA ARG A 199 3.70 -9.30 4.66
C ARG A 199 3.79 -9.27 3.15
N GLY A 200 2.85 -9.94 2.45
CA GLY A 200 2.74 -9.88 0.99
C GLY A 200 2.35 -8.47 0.48
N ALA A 201 1.58 -7.69 1.23
CA ALA A 201 1.27 -6.30 0.89
C ALA A 201 2.51 -5.40 1.07
N ILE A 202 3.26 -5.56 2.17
CA ILE A 202 4.52 -4.84 2.40
C ILE A 202 5.49 -5.07 1.25
N SER A 203 5.68 -6.31 0.80
CA SER A 203 6.62 -6.62 -0.29
C SER A 203 6.28 -5.95 -1.63
N ARG A 204 5.03 -5.55 -1.83
CA ARG A 204 4.53 -4.90 -3.05
C ARG A 204 4.16 -3.43 -2.85
N ARG A 205 4.44 -2.84 -1.67
CA ARG A 205 4.02 -1.46 -1.36
C ARG A 205 4.64 -0.39 -2.24
N ASN A 206 5.74 -0.74 -2.93
CA ASN A 206 6.44 0.14 -3.87
C ASN A 206 6.09 -0.14 -5.34
N ASP A 207 5.10 -0.99 -5.62
CA ASP A 207 4.67 -1.27 -6.99
C ASP A 207 3.75 -0.16 -7.54
N ASN A 208 2.98 0.50 -6.68
CA ASN A 208 2.00 1.52 -7.07
C ASN A 208 2.50 2.94 -6.74
N PRO A 209 2.77 3.79 -7.75
CA PRO A 209 3.25 5.16 -7.57
C PRO A 209 2.36 6.01 -6.65
N GLY A 210 1.03 5.89 -6.77
CA GLY A 210 0.10 6.65 -5.95
C GLY A 210 0.18 6.30 -4.46
N GLN A 211 0.36 5.00 -4.13
CA GLN A 211 0.55 4.55 -2.75
C GLN A 211 1.89 4.99 -2.17
N ILE A 212 2.95 5.01 -2.97
CA ILE A 212 4.25 5.54 -2.56
C ILE A 212 4.11 7.01 -2.21
N VAL A 213 3.57 7.82 -3.14
CA VAL A 213 3.40 9.27 -2.94
C VAL A 213 2.53 9.55 -1.72
N SER A 214 1.44 8.81 -1.49
CA SER A 214 0.60 9.02 -0.30
C SER A 214 1.38 8.76 0.97
N ARG A 215 2.01 7.61 1.08
CA ARG A 215 2.76 7.18 2.27
C ARG A 215 3.92 8.12 2.60
N GLU A 216 4.72 8.47 1.61
CA GLU A 216 5.88 9.34 1.86
C GLU A 216 5.46 10.78 2.14
N PHE A 217 4.37 11.25 1.53
CA PHE A 217 3.82 12.56 1.80
C PHE A 217 3.20 12.66 3.21
N ASP A 218 2.54 11.60 3.68
CA ASP A 218 2.01 11.58 5.05
C ASP A 218 3.14 11.70 6.09
N LYS A 219 4.32 11.11 5.83
CA LYS A 219 5.51 11.28 6.68
C LYS A 219 6.05 12.72 6.69
N LEU A 220 5.98 13.41 5.55
CA LEU A 220 6.41 14.82 5.46
C LEU A 220 5.45 15.72 6.24
N VAL A 221 4.14 15.52 6.05
CA VAL A 221 3.11 16.39 6.64
C VAL A 221 2.91 16.17 8.13
N TYR A 222 2.95 14.90 8.58
CA TYR A 222 2.65 14.54 9.97
C TYR A 222 3.90 14.20 10.79
N GLY A 223 5.08 14.13 10.15
CA GLY A 223 6.30 13.61 10.77
C GLY A 223 6.38 12.08 10.67
N ALA A 224 7.59 11.55 10.46
CA ALA A 224 7.82 10.12 10.22
C ALA A 224 7.40 9.23 11.42
N ASP A 225 7.51 9.73 12.64
CA ASP A 225 7.18 9.02 13.88
C ASP A 225 5.70 9.18 14.28
N SER A 226 4.96 10.02 13.56
CA SER A 226 3.56 10.31 13.85
C SER A 226 2.70 9.06 13.73
N PRO A 227 1.73 8.84 14.64
CA PRO A 227 0.75 7.75 14.49
C PRO A 227 -0.06 7.83 13.20
N TYR A 228 -0.17 9.00 12.58
CA TYR A 228 -0.85 9.23 11.29
C TYR A 228 -0.01 8.83 10.07
N ALA A 229 1.31 8.73 10.22
CA ALA A 229 2.23 8.32 9.15
C ALA A 229 2.75 6.88 9.30
N ARG A 230 2.40 6.18 10.38
CA ARG A 230 2.86 4.82 10.65
C ARG A 230 2.30 3.81 9.66
N VAL A 231 3.18 2.98 9.14
CA VAL A 231 2.81 1.86 8.26
C VAL A 231 3.39 0.55 8.78
N PRO A 232 2.72 -0.59 8.55
CA PRO A 232 3.25 -1.90 8.92
C PRO A 232 4.62 -2.14 8.30
N GLN A 233 5.54 -2.69 9.11
CA GLN A 233 6.88 -3.12 8.70
C GLN A 233 7.04 -4.62 8.95
N TYR A 234 8.06 -5.24 8.38
CA TYR A 234 8.33 -6.66 8.63
C TYR A 234 8.60 -6.93 10.11
N TYR A 235 9.37 -6.04 10.77
CA TYR A 235 9.68 -6.16 12.18
C TYR A 235 8.46 -5.90 13.07
N THR A 236 7.62 -4.91 12.79
CA THR A 236 6.40 -4.66 13.58
C THR A 236 5.43 -5.83 13.49
N LEU A 237 5.33 -6.49 12.32
CA LEU A 237 4.52 -7.69 12.17
C LEU A 237 5.06 -8.88 12.97
N SER A 238 6.37 -9.00 13.17
CA SER A 238 6.92 -10.10 13.98
C SER A 238 6.49 -9.99 15.43
N GLU A 239 6.43 -8.79 15.98
CA GLU A 239 6.04 -8.53 17.37
C GLU A 239 4.55 -8.83 17.65
N ILE A 240 3.67 -8.66 16.67
CA ILE A 240 2.23 -8.86 16.84
C ILE A 240 1.91 -10.33 17.12
N SER A 241 1.35 -10.62 18.29
CA SER A 241 0.84 -11.94 18.70
C SER A 241 -0.69 -11.98 18.69
N ARG A 242 -1.27 -13.18 18.84
CA ARG A 242 -2.73 -13.33 19.06
C ARG A 242 -3.19 -12.60 20.32
N GLU A 243 -2.40 -12.62 21.38
CA GLU A 243 -2.73 -11.97 22.64
C GLU A 243 -2.85 -10.45 22.47
N ASP A 244 -2.04 -9.84 21.62
CA ASP A 244 -2.13 -8.40 21.33
C ASP A 244 -3.45 -8.05 20.63
N LEU A 245 -3.94 -8.90 19.71
CA LEU A 245 -5.25 -8.72 19.10
C LEU A 245 -6.38 -8.78 20.14
N VAL A 246 -6.33 -9.77 21.05
CA VAL A 246 -7.31 -9.91 22.14
C VAL A 246 -7.27 -8.69 23.04
N ASN A 247 -6.08 -8.29 23.49
CA ASN A 247 -5.91 -7.13 24.37
C ASN A 247 -6.38 -5.83 23.71
N PHE A 248 -6.11 -5.67 22.40
CA PHE A 248 -6.56 -4.51 21.64
C PHE A 248 -8.08 -4.48 21.49
N HIS A 249 -8.69 -5.61 21.21
CA HIS A 249 -10.15 -5.76 21.18
C HIS A 249 -10.76 -5.47 22.54
N ASP A 250 -10.31 -6.15 23.61
CA ASP A 250 -10.82 -6.01 24.96
C ASP A 250 -10.69 -4.59 25.52
N LYS A 251 -9.72 -3.82 25.02
CA LYS A 251 -9.51 -2.43 25.42
C LYS A 251 -10.52 -1.46 24.81
N TYR A 252 -10.98 -1.69 23.58
CA TYR A 252 -11.73 -0.69 22.83
C TYR A 252 -13.14 -1.11 22.42
N PHE A 253 -13.43 -2.41 22.25
CA PHE A 253 -14.70 -2.89 21.76
C PHE A 253 -15.69 -3.10 22.90
N HIS A 254 -16.35 -2.00 23.25
CA HIS A 254 -17.37 -1.98 24.32
C HIS A 254 -18.64 -1.30 23.82
N PRO A 255 -19.83 -1.69 24.30
CA PRO A 255 -21.09 -1.08 23.87
C PRO A 255 -21.16 0.43 24.16
N ASN A 256 -20.60 0.88 25.30
CA ASN A 256 -20.53 2.30 25.65
C ASN A 256 -19.43 3.10 24.89
N ASN A 257 -18.67 2.43 24.00
CA ASN A 257 -17.77 3.02 23.00
C ASN A 257 -18.29 2.80 21.57
N THR A 258 -19.51 2.31 21.41
CA THR A 258 -20.08 1.91 20.12
C THR A 258 -21.36 2.65 19.83
N MET A 259 -21.49 3.12 18.60
CA MET A 259 -22.77 3.58 18.03
C MET A 259 -23.20 2.59 16.96
N LEU A 260 -24.49 2.32 16.88
CA LEU A 260 -25.07 1.40 15.91
C LEU A 260 -26.10 2.13 15.05
N SER A 261 -26.00 2.01 13.75
CA SER A 261 -27.05 2.38 12.81
C SER A 261 -27.70 1.16 12.19
N VAL A 262 -29.04 1.19 12.03
CA VAL A 262 -29.81 0.12 11.38
C VAL A 262 -30.84 0.73 10.45
N TRP A 263 -30.91 0.24 9.22
CA TRP A 263 -31.87 0.72 8.23
C TRP A 263 -32.38 -0.41 7.33
N GLY A 264 -33.59 -0.28 6.85
CA GLY A 264 -34.19 -1.21 5.91
C GLY A 264 -35.61 -1.66 6.29
N ASP A 265 -35.99 -2.82 5.78
CA ASP A 265 -37.34 -3.35 5.85
C ASP A 265 -37.61 -4.04 7.20
N PHE A 266 -38.07 -3.26 8.17
CA PHE A 266 -38.45 -3.75 9.49
C PHE A 266 -39.51 -2.84 10.14
N ASP A 267 -40.26 -3.35 11.12
CA ASP A 267 -41.02 -2.54 12.05
C ASP A 267 -40.11 -2.03 13.17
N THR A 268 -40.09 -0.71 13.36
CA THR A 268 -39.20 -0.04 14.31
C THR A 268 -39.34 -0.53 15.74
N ALA A 269 -40.58 -0.82 16.21
CA ALA A 269 -40.80 -1.25 17.58
C ALA A 269 -40.24 -2.68 17.80
N GLN A 270 -40.46 -3.56 16.85
CA GLN A 270 -39.91 -4.93 16.89
C GLN A 270 -38.37 -4.93 16.77
N MET A 271 -37.83 -4.10 15.89
CA MET A 271 -36.36 -4.00 15.74
C MET A 271 -35.71 -3.48 17.03
N LYS A 272 -36.27 -2.48 17.69
CA LYS A 272 -35.80 -2.01 19.01
C LYS A 272 -35.78 -3.11 20.05
N GLU A 273 -36.76 -4.02 20.04
CA GLU A 273 -36.80 -5.18 20.95
C GLU A 273 -35.72 -6.22 20.58
N LYS A 274 -35.57 -6.53 19.26
CA LYS A 274 -34.54 -7.44 18.78
C LYS A 274 -33.14 -6.96 19.18
N LEU A 275 -32.86 -5.67 19.00
CA LEU A 275 -31.56 -5.08 19.34
C LEU A 275 -31.30 -5.11 20.88
N ARG A 276 -32.30 -4.81 21.71
CA ARG A 276 -32.13 -4.94 23.15
C ARG A 276 -31.80 -6.38 23.58
N ASN A 277 -32.45 -7.37 22.96
CA ASN A 277 -32.18 -8.77 23.25
C ASN A 277 -30.81 -9.21 22.70
N ALA A 278 -30.43 -8.80 21.50
CA ALA A 278 -29.20 -9.23 20.86
C ALA A 278 -27.95 -8.63 21.52
N PHE A 279 -27.98 -7.36 21.89
CA PHE A 279 -26.84 -6.66 22.51
C PHE A 279 -26.89 -6.60 24.04
N GLY A 280 -27.95 -7.08 24.66
CA GLY A 280 -28.18 -6.94 26.12
C GLY A 280 -27.15 -7.64 26.99
N GLU A 281 -26.52 -8.70 26.50
CA GLU A 281 -25.50 -9.47 27.22
C GLU A 281 -24.07 -8.88 27.01
N TRP A 282 -23.88 -7.93 26.06
CA TRP A 282 -22.60 -7.28 25.86
C TRP A 282 -22.38 -6.23 26.95
N GLU A 283 -21.49 -6.55 27.89
CA GLU A 283 -21.28 -5.75 29.10
C GLU A 283 -20.51 -4.47 28.78
N GLN A 284 -20.93 -3.35 29.38
CA GLN A 284 -20.22 -2.07 29.27
C GLN A 284 -18.91 -2.10 30.07
N ALA A 285 -17.91 -1.37 29.59
CA ALA A 285 -16.69 -1.14 30.36
C ALA A 285 -16.93 -0.05 31.42
N GLU A 286 -16.87 -0.43 32.70
CA GLU A 286 -17.02 0.53 33.80
C GLU A 286 -15.85 1.54 33.82
N GLY A 287 -16.19 2.83 33.84
CA GLY A 287 -15.18 3.89 33.91
C GLY A 287 -14.39 4.08 32.61
N PHE A 288 -14.78 3.46 31.51
CA PHE A 288 -14.15 3.65 30.21
C PHE A 288 -14.43 5.07 29.70
N THR A 289 -13.37 5.74 29.28
CA THR A 289 -13.44 7.00 28.55
C THR A 289 -12.80 6.78 27.18
N PRO A 290 -13.51 7.03 26.07
CA PRO A 290 -12.91 6.95 24.75
C PRO A 290 -11.64 7.81 24.65
N PRO A 291 -10.55 7.29 24.12
CA PRO A 291 -9.33 8.07 23.99
C PRO A 291 -9.54 9.17 22.92
N GLU A 292 -9.02 10.36 23.21
CA GLU A 292 -8.92 11.39 22.18
C GLU A 292 -7.83 11.02 21.19
N PRO A 293 -8.02 11.28 19.86
CA PRO A 293 -6.97 11.07 18.89
C PRO A 293 -5.78 11.99 19.21
N PRO A 294 -4.54 11.52 19.05
CA PRO A 294 -3.37 12.36 19.20
C PRO A 294 -3.49 13.61 18.32
N ALA A 295 -3.11 14.76 18.83
CA ALA A 295 -3.05 15.96 17.99
C ALA A 295 -2.01 15.74 16.89
N PRO A 296 -2.33 15.93 15.60
CA PRO A 296 -1.33 15.88 14.56
C PRO A 296 -0.37 17.05 14.73
N GLU A 297 0.92 16.76 14.67
CA GLU A 297 1.99 17.76 14.72
C GLU A 297 2.76 17.71 13.41
N GLY A 298 3.08 18.85 12.81
CA GLY A 298 3.84 18.94 11.56
C GLY A 298 4.57 20.27 11.49
N GLU A 299 5.77 20.24 11.01
CA GLU A 299 6.54 21.45 10.71
C GLU A 299 6.03 22.05 9.38
N ARG A 300 6.10 23.37 9.26
CA ARG A 300 5.69 24.10 8.05
C ARG A 300 6.89 24.82 7.48
N ASP A 301 7.77 24.05 6.89
CA ASP A 301 8.91 24.54 6.13
C ASP A 301 8.77 24.18 4.65
N TYR A 302 9.36 24.99 3.80
CA TYR A 302 9.38 24.66 2.37
C TYR A 302 10.47 23.66 2.08
N SER A 303 10.07 22.51 1.53
CA SER A 303 11.01 21.48 1.11
C SER A 303 10.68 20.93 -0.28
N VAL A 304 11.69 20.45 -0.99
CA VAL A 304 11.52 19.68 -2.23
C VAL A 304 12.10 18.30 -2.04
N ASN A 305 11.25 17.30 -2.18
CA ASN A 305 11.54 15.91 -1.89
C ASN A 305 11.35 15.07 -3.15
N PHE A 306 12.19 14.08 -3.35
CA PHE A 306 12.18 13.28 -4.56
C PHE A 306 12.21 11.78 -4.23
N VAL A 307 11.31 11.04 -4.86
CA VAL A 307 11.32 9.57 -4.92
C VAL A 307 11.65 9.15 -6.35
N GLU A 308 12.81 8.56 -6.53
CA GLU A 308 13.18 8.00 -7.82
C GLU A 308 12.36 6.74 -8.14
N LYS A 309 11.75 6.73 -9.34
CA LYS A 309 11.05 5.57 -9.88
C LYS A 309 11.24 5.52 -11.39
N THR A 310 12.22 4.72 -11.83
CA THR A 310 12.68 4.68 -13.23
C THR A 310 11.73 3.93 -14.18
N ASP A 311 10.81 3.11 -13.65
CA ASP A 311 9.86 2.30 -14.42
C ASP A 311 8.54 3.02 -14.74
N VAL A 312 8.50 4.34 -14.57
CA VAL A 312 7.32 5.17 -14.88
C VAL A 312 7.62 6.19 -15.99
N ASN A 313 6.59 6.52 -16.80
CA ASN A 313 6.67 7.52 -17.86
C ASN A 313 5.87 8.80 -17.53
N GLN A 314 5.32 8.88 -16.34
CA GLN A 314 4.61 10.01 -15.77
C GLN A 314 5.17 10.32 -14.40
N SER A 315 5.11 11.60 -14.03
CA SER A 315 5.43 12.03 -12.67
C SER A 315 4.16 12.33 -11.91
N THR A 316 4.18 12.04 -10.63
CA THR A 316 3.18 12.50 -9.67
C THR A 316 3.85 13.50 -8.75
N VAL A 317 3.33 14.72 -8.71
CA VAL A 317 3.77 15.75 -7.78
C VAL A 317 2.65 15.98 -6.77
N ARG A 318 2.96 15.87 -5.49
CA ARG A 318 2.06 16.19 -4.38
C ARG A 318 2.70 17.28 -3.54
N MET A 319 1.90 18.27 -3.12
CA MET A 319 2.40 19.40 -2.35
C MET A 319 1.38 19.82 -1.30
N GLY A 320 1.85 20.27 -0.15
CA GLY A 320 0.97 20.72 0.92
C GLY A 320 1.66 20.73 2.29
N TYR A 321 0.86 20.83 3.32
CA TYR A 321 1.28 20.97 4.73
C TYR A 321 0.11 20.64 5.66
N LEU A 322 0.38 20.40 6.93
CA LEU A 322 -0.64 20.25 7.96
C LEU A 322 -1.38 21.58 8.17
N GLY A 323 -2.69 21.57 8.03
CA GLY A 323 -3.57 22.71 8.26
C GLY A 323 -3.74 23.07 9.74
N THR A 324 -4.60 24.06 10.00
CA THR A 324 -4.95 24.54 11.35
C THR A 324 -6.45 24.61 11.58
N LEU A 325 -7.25 24.40 10.53
CA LEU A 325 -8.70 24.62 10.55
C LEU A 325 -9.46 23.35 10.94
N THR A 326 -10.43 23.50 11.83
CA THR A 326 -11.46 22.51 12.13
C THR A 326 -12.84 22.99 11.64
N ARG A 327 -13.82 22.08 11.55
CA ARG A 327 -15.14 22.42 10.97
C ARG A 327 -16.03 23.28 11.85
N ASP A 328 -15.71 23.44 13.13
CA ASP A 328 -16.37 24.34 14.07
C ASP A 328 -15.90 25.78 13.96
N ASP A 329 -14.82 26.04 13.20
CA ASP A 329 -14.34 27.38 12.92
C ASP A 329 -15.28 28.08 11.91
N PRO A 330 -15.64 29.35 12.12
CA PRO A 330 -16.45 30.14 11.16
C PRO A 330 -15.85 30.22 9.75
N ASP A 331 -14.53 30.07 9.61
CA ASP A 331 -13.83 30.09 8.33
C ASP A 331 -13.99 28.80 7.51
N TYR A 332 -14.59 27.77 8.10
CA TYR A 332 -14.86 26.52 7.39
C TYR A 332 -15.72 26.76 6.12
N PHE A 333 -16.77 27.58 6.18
CA PHE A 333 -17.64 27.82 5.02
C PHE A 333 -16.93 28.60 3.90
N PRO A 334 -16.20 29.70 4.15
CA PRO A 334 -15.37 30.34 3.13
C PRO A 334 -14.30 29.39 2.54
N VAL A 335 -13.70 28.50 3.35
CA VAL A 335 -12.70 27.53 2.88
C VAL A 335 -13.34 26.48 1.95
N ILE A 336 -14.57 26.05 2.18
CA ILE A 336 -15.30 25.20 1.21
C ILE A 336 -15.35 25.90 -0.16
N VAL A 337 -15.78 27.17 -0.20
CA VAL A 337 -15.88 27.91 -1.46
C VAL A 337 -14.50 28.18 -2.07
N MET A 338 -13.48 28.43 -1.25
CA MET A 338 -12.10 28.52 -1.71
C MET A 338 -11.64 27.24 -2.42
N ASN A 339 -11.94 26.06 -1.85
CA ASN A 339 -11.62 24.77 -2.46
C ASN A 339 -12.34 24.58 -3.81
N GLU A 340 -13.63 24.97 -3.87
CA GLU A 340 -14.40 24.88 -5.12
C GLU A 340 -13.83 25.80 -6.21
N VAL A 341 -13.44 27.04 -5.88
CA VAL A 341 -12.78 27.96 -6.83
C VAL A 341 -11.45 27.39 -7.28
N LEU A 342 -10.65 26.83 -6.35
CA LEU A 342 -9.32 26.28 -6.67
C LEU A 342 -9.43 25.01 -7.52
N SER A 343 -10.29 24.05 -7.14
CA SER A 343 -10.29 22.70 -7.71
C SER A 343 -11.66 21.98 -7.79
N GLY A 344 -12.79 22.67 -7.56
CA GLY A 344 -14.13 22.08 -7.47
C GLY A 344 -14.78 21.72 -8.81
N GLY A 345 -14.05 21.22 -9.79
CA GLY A 345 -14.60 20.75 -11.05
C GLY A 345 -14.00 21.41 -12.30
N PHE A 346 -14.70 21.27 -13.44
CA PHE A 346 -14.19 21.68 -14.75
C PHE A 346 -13.96 23.18 -14.93
N THR A 347 -14.63 24.01 -14.15
CA THR A 347 -14.53 25.48 -14.19
C THR A 347 -13.51 26.04 -13.19
N SER A 348 -12.98 25.18 -12.30
CA SER A 348 -12.00 25.58 -11.29
C SER A 348 -10.66 25.99 -11.88
N ARG A 349 -9.91 26.80 -11.14
CA ARG A 349 -8.64 27.37 -11.62
C ARG A 349 -7.62 26.31 -12.00
N LEU A 350 -7.39 25.30 -11.15
CA LEU A 350 -6.44 24.23 -11.45
C LEU A 350 -6.85 23.45 -12.70
N PHE A 351 -8.12 23.07 -12.79
CA PHE A 351 -8.55 22.31 -13.96
C PHE A 351 -8.47 23.11 -15.26
N LYS A 352 -8.96 24.35 -15.24
CA LYS A 352 -8.97 25.21 -16.42
C LYS A 352 -7.55 25.59 -16.85
N ASN A 353 -6.76 26.16 -15.94
CA ASN A 353 -5.48 26.76 -16.29
C ASN A 353 -4.39 25.71 -16.52
N VAL A 354 -4.24 24.73 -15.59
CA VAL A 354 -3.17 23.73 -15.65
C VAL A 354 -3.47 22.60 -16.64
N ARG A 355 -4.71 22.08 -16.61
CA ARG A 355 -5.07 20.94 -17.46
C ARG A 355 -5.57 21.36 -18.84
N THR A 356 -6.53 22.30 -18.92
CA THR A 356 -7.19 22.62 -20.19
C THR A 356 -6.36 23.60 -21.03
N ASP A 357 -5.95 24.75 -20.47
CA ASP A 357 -5.33 25.82 -21.22
C ASP A 357 -3.86 25.53 -21.50
N GLN A 358 -3.12 25.01 -20.51
CA GLN A 358 -1.69 24.70 -20.66
C GLN A 358 -1.44 23.24 -21.10
N GLY A 359 -2.41 22.32 -20.89
CA GLY A 359 -2.27 20.92 -21.27
C GLY A 359 -1.21 20.14 -20.51
N LEU A 360 -0.83 20.62 -19.31
CA LEU A 360 0.26 20.07 -18.51
C LEU A 360 -0.17 18.84 -17.68
N ALA A 361 -1.44 18.74 -17.31
CA ALA A 361 -1.91 17.74 -16.37
C ALA A 361 -2.84 16.71 -17.02
N TYR A 362 -2.63 15.42 -16.70
CA TYR A 362 -3.66 14.39 -16.86
C TYR A 362 -4.75 14.54 -15.81
N SER A 363 -4.36 14.69 -14.56
CA SER A 363 -5.23 15.02 -13.43
C SER A 363 -4.56 16.08 -12.55
N VAL A 364 -5.38 16.99 -12.02
CA VAL A 364 -4.93 18.00 -11.07
C VAL A 364 -6.05 18.26 -10.06
N SER A 365 -5.69 18.38 -8.79
CA SER A 365 -6.61 18.67 -7.71
C SER A 365 -5.91 19.45 -6.60
N GLY A 366 -6.70 20.11 -5.74
CA GLY A 366 -6.18 20.80 -4.56
C GLY A 366 -7.32 21.10 -3.58
N SER A 367 -7.11 20.85 -2.29
CA SER A 367 -8.09 21.14 -1.26
C SER A 367 -7.45 21.39 0.10
N TYR A 368 -8.00 22.27 0.86
CA TYR A 368 -7.73 22.45 2.27
C TYR A 368 -8.76 21.66 3.08
N ASN A 369 -8.30 20.65 3.81
CA ASN A 369 -9.17 19.76 4.55
C ASN A 369 -9.34 20.25 5.99
N ALA A 370 -10.58 20.40 6.43
CA ALA A 370 -10.92 20.69 7.82
C ALA A 370 -11.49 19.43 8.47
N GLY A 371 -10.83 18.94 9.52
CA GLY A 371 -11.34 17.80 10.28
C GLY A 371 -12.41 18.20 11.29
N TYR A 372 -13.09 17.22 11.87
CA TYR A 372 -14.09 17.47 12.91
C TYR A 372 -13.46 17.82 14.25
N GLN A 373 -12.38 17.18 14.64
CA GLN A 373 -11.73 17.34 15.94
C GLN A 373 -10.28 17.81 15.82
N THR A 374 -9.59 17.36 14.79
CA THR A 374 -8.19 17.70 14.51
C THR A 374 -8.09 18.37 13.14
N PRO A 375 -7.16 19.32 12.94
CA PRO A 375 -6.91 19.90 11.63
C PRO A 375 -6.52 18.83 10.60
N GLY A 376 -6.97 19.01 9.35
CA GLY A 376 -6.52 18.23 8.21
C GLY A 376 -5.47 18.97 7.37
N PRO A 377 -4.84 18.33 6.38
CA PRO A 377 -3.83 18.96 5.53
C PRO A 377 -4.44 19.81 4.43
N PHE A 378 -3.72 20.85 4.01
CA PHE A 378 -3.81 21.35 2.65
C PHE A 378 -3.05 20.39 1.74
N LEU A 379 -3.64 19.99 0.65
CA LEU A 379 -3.08 19.06 -0.30
C LEU A 379 -3.39 19.48 -1.73
N ALA A 380 -2.36 19.64 -2.58
CA ALA A 380 -2.51 19.74 -4.02
C ALA A 380 -1.71 18.65 -4.72
N GLN A 381 -2.23 18.13 -5.81
CA GLN A 381 -1.60 17.04 -6.57
C GLN A 381 -1.75 17.27 -8.07
N VAL A 382 -0.70 16.95 -8.83
CA VAL A 382 -0.73 16.93 -10.29
C VAL A 382 -0.06 15.67 -10.82
N GLN A 383 -0.70 15.01 -11.79
CA GLN A 383 -0.08 13.96 -12.62
C GLN A 383 0.20 14.52 -14.00
N THR A 384 1.46 14.38 -14.44
CA THR A 384 1.96 14.97 -15.67
C THR A 384 2.92 14.03 -16.38
N LYS A 385 3.28 14.33 -17.62
CA LYS A 385 4.37 13.64 -18.33
C LYS A 385 5.71 13.99 -17.67
N SER A 386 6.65 13.04 -17.64
CA SER A 386 7.96 13.27 -17.03
C SER A 386 8.64 14.55 -17.54
N GLY A 387 8.55 14.86 -18.86
CA GLY A 387 9.16 16.05 -19.45
C GLY A 387 8.56 17.40 -19.00
N THR A 388 7.38 17.42 -18.39
CA THR A 388 6.68 18.63 -17.93
C THR A 388 6.53 18.69 -16.41
N THR A 389 7.29 17.88 -15.65
CA THR A 389 7.17 17.76 -14.19
C THR A 389 7.33 19.09 -13.46
N VAL A 390 8.40 19.81 -13.72
CA VAL A 390 8.71 21.10 -13.08
C VAL A 390 7.69 22.16 -13.48
N GLU A 391 7.40 22.28 -14.78
CA GLU A 391 6.43 23.25 -15.31
C GLU A 391 5.03 23.04 -14.72
N ALA A 392 4.57 21.79 -14.61
CA ALA A 392 3.26 21.47 -14.01
C ALA A 392 3.23 21.82 -12.52
N ALA A 393 4.28 21.49 -11.76
CA ALA A 393 4.37 21.84 -10.35
C ALA A 393 4.35 23.37 -10.15
N GLN A 394 5.14 24.11 -10.90
CA GLN A 394 5.16 25.59 -10.86
C GLN A 394 3.82 26.19 -11.23
N SER A 395 3.12 25.62 -12.22
CA SER A 395 1.80 26.09 -12.63
C SER A 395 0.78 25.93 -11.49
N VAL A 396 0.78 24.78 -10.80
CA VAL A 396 -0.09 24.55 -9.61
C VAL A 396 0.24 25.57 -8.50
N MET A 397 1.53 25.74 -8.17
CA MET A 397 1.97 26.70 -7.16
C MET A 397 1.57 28.14 -7.52
N SER A 398 1.66 28.51 -8.80
CA SER A 398 1.24 29.81 -9.29
C SER A 398 -0.25 30.06 -9.14
N GLU A 399 -1.10 29.04 -9.36
CA GLU A 399 -2.53 29.16 -9.14
C GLU A 399 -2.87 29.31 -7.64
N ILE A 400 -2.21 28.56 -6.77
CA ILE A 400 -2.37 28.70 -5.32
C ILE A 400 -1.98 30.12 -4.88
N GLU A 401 -0.86 30.65 -5.35
CA GLU A 401 -0.41 32.00 -5.03
C GLU A 401 -1.34 33.05 -5.60
N SER A 402 -1.93 32.85 -6.81
CA SER A 402 -2.88 33.76 -7.40
C SER A 402 -4.14 33.97 -6.54
N MET A 403 -4.58 32.93 -5.81
CA MET A 403 -5.69 33.01 -4.84
C MET A 403 -5.38 34.00 -3.70
N ARG A 404 -4.12 34.14 -3.32
CA ARG A 404 -3.66 35.04 -2.25
C ARG A 404 -3.44 36.48 -2.69
N GLN A 405 -3.27 36.70 -4.00
CA GLN A 405 -2.92 38.01 -4.55
C GLN A 405 -4.13 38.90 -4.87
N ALA A 406 -5.25 38.29 -5.23
CA ALA A 406 -6.46 39.01 -5.58
C ALA A 406 -7.72 38.19 -5.25
N PRO A 407 -8.83 38.87 -4.88
CA PRO A 407 -10.10 38.18 -4.72
C PRO A 407 -10.54 37.50 -6.03
N PRO A 408 -11.17 36.32 -5.95
CA PRO A 408 -11.82 35.72 -7.11
C PRO A 408 -12.93 36.64 -7.64
N SER A 409 -13.29 36.50 -8.91
CA SER A 409 -14.39 37.21 -9.48
C SER A 409 -15.75 36.74 -8.87
N GLU A 410 -16.78 37.59 -8.97
CA GLU A 410 -18.14 37.20 -8.56
C GLU A 410 -18.64 35.97 -9.35
N GLU A 411 -18.25 35.84 -10.62
CA GLU A 411 -18.60 34.70 -11.46
C GLU A 411 -17.96 33.39 -10.95
N GLU A 412 -16.69 33.40 -10.61
CA GLU A 412 -15.99 32.23 -10.04
C GLU A 412 -16.64 31.78 -8.73
N VAL A 413 -16.95 32.72 -7.82
CA VAL A 413 -17.58 32.41 -6.54
C VAL A 413 -19.04 31.94 -6.73
N THR A 414 -19.77 32.50 -7.67
CA THR A 414 -21.14 32.05 -7.99
C THR A 414 -21.12 30.61 -8.52
N LEU A 415 -20.23 30.30 -9.49
CA LEU A 415 -20.08 28.95 -10.04
C LEU A 415 -19.65 27.95 -8.98
N ALA A 416 -18.73 28.34 -8.10
CA ALA A 416 -18.27 27.49 -6.99
C ALA A 416 -19.42 27.17 -6.01
N LYS A 417 -20.20 28.18 -5.62
CA LYS A 417 -21.36 28.00 -4.75
C LYS A 417 -22.45 27.16 -5.41
N ASP A 418 -22.73 27.39 -6.67
CA ASP A 418 -23.71 26.62 -7.42
C ASP A 418 -23.28 25.15 -7.56
N SER A 419 -21.97 24.89 -7.82
CA SER A 419 -21.42 23.55 -7.85
C SER A 419 -21.63 22.84 -6.52
N PHE A 420 -21.27 23.45 -5.41
CA PHE A 420 -21.43 22.88 -4.08
C PHE A 420 -22.90 22.66 -3.72
N LEU A 421 -23.77 23.68 -3.91
CA LEU A 421 -25.18 23.62 -3.53
C LEU A 421 -25.96 22.62 -4.39
N ASN A 422 -25.65 22.50 -5.68
CA ASN A 422 -26.28 21.50 -6.56
C ASN A 422 -25.82 20.07 -6.23
N SER A 423 -24.59 19.88 -5.78
CA SER A 423 -24.10 18.58 -5.32
C SER A 423 -24.57 18.22 -3.90
N PHE A 424 -25.09 19.18 -3.16
CA PHE A 424 -25.49 19.04 -1.77
C PHE A 424 -26.53 17.94 -1.54
N VAL A 425 -27.46 17.76 -2.48
CA VAL A 425 -28.51 16.73 -2.42
C VAL A 425 -27.92 15.32 -2.32
N PHE A 426 -26.77 15.08 -2.94
CA PHE A 426 -26.09 13.78 -2.90
C PHE A 426 -25.51 13.41 -1.51
N ASN A 427 -25.49 14.34 -0.57
CA ASN A 427 -25.13 14.04 0.83
C ASN A 427 -26.21 13.27 1.61
N PHE A 428 -27.37 13.04 1.00
CA PHE A 428 -28.54 12.39 1.60
C PHE A 428 -29.16 11.35 0.67
N ASP A 429 -28.42 10.91 -0.33
CA ASP A 429 -28.93 10.04 -1.37
C ASP A 429 -29.28 8.65 -0.79
N THR A 430 -28.55 8.22 0.24
CA THR A 430 -28.77 6.93 0.88
C THR A 430 -29.06 7.05 2.39
N ARG A 431 -29.79 6.06 2.92
CA ARG A 431 -30.08 5.95 4.37
C ARG A 431 -28.79 5.80 5.19
N SER A 432 -27.81 5.10 4.63
CA SER A 432 -26.48 4.93 5.23
C SER A 432 -25.77 6.27 5.45
N GLU A 433 -25.76 7.15 4.44
CA GLU A 433 -25.09 8.46 4.53
C GLU A 433 -25.73 9.37 5.58
N ILE A 434 -27.07 9.34 5.67
CA ILE A 434 -27.80 10.10 6.68
C ILE A 434 -27.39 9.62 8.09
N LEU A 435 -27.40 8.30 8.31
CA LEU A 435 -27.07 7.70 9.61
C LEU A 435 -25.62 7.91 9.96
N ASP A 436 -24.71 7.73 9.02
CA ASP A 436 -23.27 7.95 9.20
C ASP A 436 -22.95 9.39 9.61
N ARG A 437 -23.66 10.36 9.01
CA ARG A 437 -23.53 11.77 9.34
C ARG A 437 -24.03 12.07 10.74
N LEU A 438 -25.18 11.52 11.12
CA LEU A 438 -25.72 11.69 12.46
C LEU A 438 -24.81 11.08 13.51
N MET A 439 -24.29 9.88 13.27
CA MET A 439 -23.30 9.26 14.16
C MET A 439 -22.02 10.08 14.26
N THR A 440 -21.62 10.74 13.17
CA THR A 440 -20.45 11.62 13.15
C THR A 440 -20.70 12.87 13.98
N TYR A 441 -21.86 13.52 13.82
CA TYR A 441 -22.24 14.68 14.63
C TYR A 441 -22.38 14.33 16.11
N GLU A 442 -22.94 13.16 16.41
CA GLU A 442 -23.01 12.67 17.77
C GLU A 442 -21.64 12.41 18.41
N LYS A 443 -20.71 11.83 17.61
CA LYS A 443 -19.35 11.53 18.08
C LYS A 443 -18.56 12.78 18.43
N TYR A 444 -18.73 13.85 17.65
CA TYR A 444 -17.93 15.06 17.75
C TYR A 444 -18.66 16.26 18.35
N ASP A 445 -19.86 16.05 18.91
CA ASP A 445 -20.72 17.07 19.53
C ASP A 445 -21.11 18.22 18.58
N TYR A 446 -21.34 17.88 17.29
CA TYR A 446 -21.82 18.85 16.31
C TYR A 446 -23.37 18.96 16.34
N PRO A 447 -23.95 20.13 16.01
CA PRO A 447 -25.39 20.31 15.90
C PRO A 447 -26.00 19.36 14.86
N ARG A 448 -27.19 18.84 15.12
CA ARG A 448 -27.91 17.95 14.19
C ARG A 448 -28.18 18.58 12.82
N ASP A 449 -28.33 19.89 12.80
CA ASP A 449 -28.56 20.71 11.61
C ASP A 449 -27.25 21.31 11.03
N PHE A 450 -26.08 20.81 11.46
CA PHE A 450 -24.78 21.34 10.99
C PHE A 450 -24.65 21.33 9.46
N LEU A 451 -25.23 20.35 8.78
CA LEU A 451 -25.24 20.32 7.33
C LEU A 451 -26.07 21.45 6.72
N GLU A 452 -27.22 21.78 7.31
CA GLU A 452 -28.02 22.92 6.88
C GLU A 452 -27.30 24.24 7.19
N GLN A 453 -26.63 24.34 8.34
CA GLN A 453 -25.76 25.48 8.65
C GLN A 453 -24.63 25.61 7.61
N THR A 454 -24.04 24.50 7.17
CA THR A 454 -23.02 24.49 6.10
C THR A 454 -23.62 25.03 4.78
N ARG A 455 -24.79 24.55 4.38
CA ARG A 455 -25.50 25.02 3.17
C ARG A 455 -25.74 26.52 3.21
N GLN A 456 -26.27 27.03 4.33
CA GLN A 456 -26.53 28.44 4.52
C GLN A 456 -25.23 29.26 4.57
N GLY A 457 -24.23 28.80 5.32
CA GLY A 457 -22.96 29.47 5.40
C GLY A 457 -22.25 29.59 4.06
N VAL A 458 -22.26 28.54 3.25
CA VAL A 458 -21.70 28.57 1.89
C VAL A 458 -22.48 29.55 0.99
N ALA A 459 -23.81 29.58 1.08
CA ALA A 459 -24.62 30.50 0.30
C ALA A 459 -24.32 31.99 0.56
N GLU A 460 -23.87 32.34 1.77
CA GLU A 460 -23.57 33.72 2.20
C GLU A 460 -22.12 34.15 1.86
N VAL A 461 -21.21 33.23 1.50
CA VAL A 461 -19.81 33.54 1.21
C VAL A 461 -19.66 34.52 0.05
N THR A 462 -18.81 35.52 0.24
CA THR A 462 -18.47 36.56 -0.75
C THR A 462 -17.06 36.37 -1.33
N PRO A 463 -16.74 37.02 -2.46
CA PRO A 463 -15.36 37.01 -3.00
C PRO A 463 -14.30 37.52 -1.99
N GLN A 464 -14.68 38.43 -1.12
CA GLN A 464 -13.79 38.98 -0.11
C GLN A 464 -13.49 37.97 1.01
N ASP A 465 -14.48 37.14 1.37
CA ASP A 465 -14.29 36.06 2.35
C ASP A 465 -13.34 35.01 1.80
N VAL A 466 -13.53 34.58 0.53
CA VAL A 466 -12.63 33.65 -0.15
C VAL A 466 -11.20 34.20 -0.22
N TYR A 467 -11.05 35.48 -0.55
CA TYR A 467 -9.73 36.13 -0.59
C TYR A 467 -9.07 36.17 0.78
N ARG A 468 -9.81 36.53 1.84
CA ARG A 468 -9.31 36.56 3.20
C ARG A 468 -8.80 35.20 3.65
N VAL A 469 -9.62 34.14 3.49
CA VAL A 469 -9.21 32.78 3.89
C VAL A 469 -8.08 32.24 3.00
N SER A 470 -8.01 32.64 1.73
CA SER A 470 -6.87 32.28 0.87
C SER A 470 -5.56 32.89 1.38
N GLN A 471 -5.60 34.13 1.92
CA GLN A 471 -4.42 34.76 2.51
C GLN A 471 -4.00 34.12 3.85
N GLU A 472 -4.97 33.67 4.63
CA GLU A 472 -4.76 33.11 5.96
C GLU A 472 -4.32 31.64 5.93
N TYR A 473 -4.99 30.84 5.12
CA TYR A 473 -4.83 29.39 5.14
C TYR A 473 -3.95 28.82 4.01
N LEU A 474 -3.80 29.48 2.86
CA LEU A 474 -2.88 29.03 1.83
C LEU A 474 -1.47 29.54 2.10
N ALA A 475 -0.50 28.64 2.17
CA ALA A 475 0.89 28.96 2.51
C ALA A 475 1.88 28.32 1.50
N PRO A 476 1.95 28.82 0.25
CA PRO A 476 2.81 28.22 -0.77
C PRO A 476 4.31 28.30 -0.43
N ASP A 477 4.70 29.20 0.48
CA ASP A 477 6.08 29.35 0.94
C ASP A 477 6.48 28.35 2.06
N ALA A 478 5.52 27.52 2.52
CA ALA A 478 5.70 26.58 3.61
C ALA A 478 5.09 25.21 3.24
N MET A 479 5.30 24.78 1.98
CA MET A 479 4.80 23.49 1.48
C MET A 479 5.93 22.48 1.33
N ASP A 480 5.67 21.26 1.76
CA ASP A 480 6.42 20.11 1.28
C ASP A 480 6.00 19.80 -0.15
N VAL A 481 6.96 19.72 -1.06
CA VAL A 481 6.77 19.31 -2.46
C VAL A 481 7.40 17.95 -2.64
N LEU A 482 6.60 16.91 -2.87
CA LEU A 482 7.05 15.56 -3.15
C LEU A 482 6.88 15.25 -4.63
N VAL A 483 7.97 14.90 -5.29
CA VAL A 483 7.99 14.47 -6.69
C VAL A 483 8.33 12.99 -6.76
N LEU A 484 7.49 12.20 -7.43
CA LEU A 484 7.81 10.82 -7.79
C LEU A 484 7.89 10.74 -9.32
N GLY A 485 8.99 10.20 -9.86
CA GLY A 485 9.15 10.07 -11.31
C GLY A 485 10.50 9.51 -11.72
N ASN A 486 10.69 9.38 -13.05
CA ASN A 486 11.95 8.99 -13.63
C ASN A 486 12.79 10.25 -13.96
N PRO A 487 13.93 10.46 -13.29
CA PRO A 487 14.75 11.67 -13.47
C PRO A 487 15.32 11.82 -14.88
N GLU A 488 15.55 10.73 -15.60
CA GLU A 488 16.04 10.78 -17.00
C GLU A 488 15.00 11.41 -17.96
N GLY A 489 13.71 11.37 -17.57
CA GLY A 489 12.63 11.95 -18.36
C GLY A 489 12.33 13.41 -18.06
N PHE A 490 12.93 14.03 -17.04
CA PHE A 490 12.62 15.40 -16.65
C PHE A 490 13.12 16.44 -17.66
N GLY A 491 12.25 17.39 -18.01
CA GLY A 491 12.61 18.49 -18.93
C GLY A 491 13.51 19.54 -18.28
N GLU A 492 13.36 19.73 -16.96
CA GLU A 492 14.13 20.65 -16.14
C GLU A 492 14.54 19.97 -14.83
N PRO A 493 15.66 20.36 -14.20
CA PRO A 493 16.09 19.80 -12.94
C PRO A 493 15.17 20.21 -11.80
N LEU A 494 14.90 19.29 -10.85
CA LEU A 494 14.03 19.53 -9.70
C LEU A 494 14.54 20.66 -8.79
N SER A 495 15.84 20.96 -8.80
CA SER A 495 16.40 22.11 -8.09
C SER A 495 15.79 23.46 -8.53
N THR A 496 15.11 23.51 -9.69
CA THR A 496 14.32 24.68 -10.12
C THR A 496 13.10 24.94 -9.22
N LEU A 497 12.61 23.92 -8.54
CA LEU A 497 11.52 24.05 -7.57
C LEU A 497 11.99 24.52 -6.20
N THR A 498 13.28 24.44 -5.87
CA THR A 498 13.80 24.86 -4.56
C THR A 498 13.79 26.37 -4.39
N GLN A 499 13.53 26.82 -3.18
CA GLN A 499 13.58 28.25 -2.83
C GLN A 499 14.97 28.61 -2.29
N GLY A 500 15.50 29.76 -2.73
CA GLY A 500 16.75 30.30 -2.18
C GLY A 500 18.01 29.47 -2.45
N GLY A 501 17.96 28.50 -3.39
CA GLY A 501 19.07 27.58 -3.68
C GLY A 501 19.18 26.41 -2.72
N GLY A 502 18.05 26.00 -2.12
CA GLY A 502 17.95 24.79 -1.30
C GLY A 502 18.27 23.49 -2.07
N GLU A 503 18.48 22.42 -1.36
CA GLU A 503 18.74 21.08 -1.89
C GLU A 503 17.43 20.33 -2.15
N VAL A 504 17.48 19.35 -3.05
CA VAL A 504 16.40 18.36 -3.25
C VAL A 504 16.70 17.17 -2.37
N ASN A 505 15.79 16.83 -1.46
CA ASN A 505 15.95 15.71 -0.55
C ASN A 505 15.54 14.42 -1.27
N GLU A 506 16.47 13.49 -1.43
CA GLU A 506 16.13 12.15 -1.95
C GLU A 506 15.55 11.29 -0.84
N ILE A 507 14.39 10.67 -1.12
CA ILE A 507 13.70 9.76 -0.19
C ILE A 507 13.97 8.33 -0.63
N ASP A 508 14.65 7.58 0.24
CA ASP A 508 14.79 6.14 0.09
C ASP A 508 13.48 5.43 0.49
N ILE A 509 12.88 4.73 -0.47
CA ILE A 509 11.68 3.92 -0.29
C ILE A 509 11.98 2.44 -0.07
N SER A 510 13.22 2.06 0.17
CA SER A 510 13.57 0.68 0.51
C SER A 510 12.76 0.20 1.72
N ILE A 511 12.42 -1.10 1.72
CA ILE A 511 11.57 -1.65 2.77
C ILE A 511 12.47 -2.08 3.94
N PRO A 512 12.39 -1.43 5.12
CA PRO A 512 13.20 -1.79 6.26
C PRO A 512 12.93 -3.23 6.71
N THR A 513 13.99 -3.98 6.97
CA THR A 513 13.93 -5.36 7.46
C THR A 513 14.05 -5.43 8.98
N SER A 514 14.63 -4.42 9.61
CA SER A 514 14.80 -4.27 11.06
C SER A 514 14.33 -2.89 11.53
N PRO A 515 13.99 -2.72 12.82
CA PRO A 515 13.69 -1.41 13.38
C PRO A 515 14.84 -0.44 13.12
N PRO A 516 14.56 0.87 12.95
CA PRO A 516 15.60 1.87 13.05
C PRO A 516 16.29 1.68 14.40
N SER A 517 17.59 1.42 14.42
CA SER A 517 18.28 1.32 15.69
C SER A 517 18.29 2.71 16.32
N GLU A 518 17.85 2.86 17.58
CA GLU A 518 18.07 4.06 18.41
C GLU A 518 19.56 4.34 18.68
N ALA A 519 20.41 3.39 18.37
CA ALA A 519 21.83 3.58 18.13
C ALA A 519 22.03 3.56 16.62
N GLU A 520 22.55 4.63 16.00
CA GLU A 520 23.39 4.47 14.83
C GLU A 520 24.18 3.20 15.07
N GLU A 521 24.03 2.15 14.21
CA GLU A 521 25.03 1.05 14.23
C GLU A 521 26.36 1.77 14.26
N PRO A 522 27.23 1.53 15.25
CA PRO A 522 28.43 2.29 15.34
C PRO A 522 29.07 2.22 13.98
N VAL A 523 29.19 3.38 13.33
CA VAL A 523 29.76 3.48 11.98
C VAL A 523 31.05 2.69 12.08
N ALA A 524 31.09 1.53 11.41
CA ALA A 524 32.17 0.56 11.62
C ALA A 524 33.49 1.32 11.61
N SER A 525 34.26 1.21 12.66
CA SER A 525 35.48 1.98 12.80
C SER A 525 36.40 1.67 11.60
N GLU A 526 37.31 2.56 11.27
CA GLU A 526 38.32 2.23 10.25
C GLU A 526 39.08 0.93 10.59
N GLU A 527 39.20 0.63 11.90
CA GLU A 527 39.81 -0.59 12.41
C GLU A 527 38.93 -1.83 12.10
N ASP A 528 37.60 -1.76 12.29
CA ASP A 528 36.70 -2.88 11.99
C ASP A 528 36.58 -3.14 10.49
N ARG A 529 36.63 -2.09 9.66
CA ARG A 529 36.67 -2.24 8.20
C ARG A 529 37.99 -2.85 7.73
N ALA A 530 39.11 -2.40 8.28
CA ALA A 530 40.42 -2.98 7.94
C ALA A 530 40.48 -4.45 8.38
N ALA A 531 40.02 -4.76 9.59
CA ALA A 531 39.97 -6.14 10.09
C ALA A 531 38.99 -7.01 9.26
N GLY A 532 37.88 -6.45 8.80
CA GLY A 532 36.92 -7.13 7.93
C GLY A 532 37.50 -7.42 6.54
N GLN A 533 38.24 -6.49 5.95
CA GLN A 533 38.91 -6.69 4.67
C GLN A 533 40.05 -7.72 4.79
N ASP A 534 40.80 -7.71 5.89
CA ASP A 534 41.84 -8.71 6.17
C ASP A 534 41.22 -10.12 6.33
N LEU A 535 40.09 -10.24 7.06
CA LEU A 535 39.37 -11.50 7.21
C LEU A 535 38.82 -12.01 5.87
N LEU A 536 38.24 -11.12 5.04
CA LEU A 536 37.77 -11.49 3.71
C LEU A 536 38.89 -11.99 2.81
N ALA A 537 40.11 -11.39 2.93
CA ALA A 537 41.28 -11.85 2.21
C ALA A 537 41.76 -13.24 2.70
N GLU A 538 41.70 -13.51 4.02
CA GLU A 538 42.01 -14.84 4.60
C GLU A 538 40.99 -15.88 4.09
N VAL A 539 39.72 -15.58 4.07
CA VAL A 539 38.67 -16.45 3.50
C VAL A 539 38.94 -16.73 2.02
N ARG A 540 39.27 -15.69 1.24
CA ARG A 540 39.57 -15.85 -0.19
C ARG A 540 40.79 -16.74 -0.40
N GLU A 541 41.84 -16.60 0.42
CA GLU A 541 43.03 -17.45 0.36
C GLU A 541 42.70 -18.91 0.68
N ALA A 542 41.91 -19.16 1.73
CA ALA A 542 41.43 -20.49 2.10
C ALA A 542 40.58 -21.15 1.01
N MET A 543 39.78 -20.35 0.30
CA MET A 543 38.92 -20.83 -0.78
C MET A 543 39.63 -21.02 -2.12
N GLY A 544 40.88 -20.60 -2.28
CA GLY A 544 41.64 -20.84 -3.51
C GLY A 544 42.61 -19.72 -3.93
N GLY A 545 42.60 -18.60 -3.22
CA GLY A 545 43.56 -17.50 -3.39
C GLY A 545 43.67 -17.00 -4.83
N SER A 546 44.88 -17.03 -5.38
CA SER A 546 45.15 -16.55 -6.73
C SER A 546 44.53 -17.39 -7.87
N ALA A 547 43.93 -18.55 -7.57
CA ALA A 547 43.19 -19.29 -8.59
C ALA A 547 41.93 -18.49 -9.10
N TYR A 548 41.35 -17.67 -8.22
CA TYR A 548 40.24 -16.77 -8.61
C TYR A 548 40.63 -15.72 -9.64
N ASP A 549 41.89 -15.29 -9.68
CA ASP A 549 42.39 -14.29 -10.65
C ASP A 549 42.45 -14.82 -12.10
N GLN A 550 42.30 -16.14 -12.25
CA GLN A 550 42.36 -16.83 -13.55
C GLN A 550 40.96 -17.22 -14.07
N ILE A 551 39.90 -16.93 -13.32
CA ILE A 551 38.55 -17.25 -13.69
C ILE A 551 37.98 -16.08 -14.51
N GLU A 552 37.66 -16.31 -15.79
CA GLU A 552 37.00 -15.37 -16.69
C GLU A 552 35.49 -15.57 -16.70
N ASN A 553 35.04 -16.78 -16.45
CA ASN A 553 33.65 -17.16 -16.36
C ASN A 553 33.47 -18.46 -15.57
N MET A 554 32.24 -18.73 -15.11
CA MET A 554 31.91 -20.00 -14.43
C MET A 554 30.52 -20.47 -14.88
N ARG A 555 30.35 -21.80 -14.84
CA ARG A 555 29.10 -22.49 -15.03
C ARG A 555 28.88 -23.47 -13.87
N GLN A 556 27.71 -23.38 -13.24
CA GLN A 556 27.25 -24.29 -12.19
C GLN A 556 25.99 -25.01 -12.61
N SER A 557 25.94 -26.31 -12.44
CA SER A 557 24.72 -27.11 -12.53
C SER A 557 24.28 -27.45 -11.11
N LEU A 558 23.05 -27.19 -10.78
CA LEU A 558 22.50 -27.25 -9.43
C LEU A 558 21.19 -28.06 -9.43
N GLU A 559 20.99 -28.82 -8.38
CA GLU A 559 19.73 -29.53 -8.10
C GLU A 559 19.23 -29.09 -6.74
N THR A 560 18.06 -28.41 -6.70
CA THR A 560 17.47 -27.89 -5.46
C THR A 560 16.25 -28.72 -5.09
N GLN A 561 16.28 -29.30 -3.90
CA GLN A 561 15.16 -30.02 -3.30
C GLN A 561 14.42 -29.10 -2.31
N ALA A 562 13.16 -28.80 -2.58
CA ALA A 562 12.29 -27.98 -1.74
C ALA A 562 10.97 -28.75 -1.45
N GLY A 563 10.88 -29.32 -0.27
CA GLY A 563 9.80 -30.24 0.11
C GLY A 563 9.77 -31.48 -0.78
N GLN A 564 8.71 -31.65 -1.59
CA GLN A 564 8.57 -32.78 -2.52
C GLN A 564 8.96 -32.43 -3.97
N ARG A 565 9.52 -31.26 -4.21
CA ARG A 565 9.88 -30.82 -5.57
C ARG A 565 11.41 -30.78 -5.70
N THR A 566 11.87 -31.24 -6.84
CA THR A 566 13.25 -31.10 -7.28
C THR A 566 13.28 -30.19 -8.50
N ILE A 567 14.18 -29.20 -8.50
CA ILE A 567 14.38 -28.22 -9.56
C ILE A 567 15.82 -28.31 -10.00
N ALA A 568 16.02 -28.62 -11.27
CA ALA A 568 17.34 -28.58 -11.90
C ALA A 568 17.55 -27.21 -12.55
N GLN A 569 18.74 -26.64 -12.37
CA GLN A 569 19.14 -25.37 -12.95
C GLN A 569 20.61 -25.33 -13.34
N THR A 570 20.92 -24.61 -14.40
CA THR A 570 22.29 -24.33 -14.82
C THR A 570 22.48 -22.82 -14.89
N ILE A 571 23.49 -22.31 -14.21
CA ILE A 571 23.78 -20.87 -14.15
C ILE A 571 25.20 -20.65 -14.68
N ALA A 572 25.33 -19.83 -15.69
CA ALA A 572 26.60 -19.34 -16.20
C ALA A 572 26.73 -17.84 -15.94
N THR A 573 27.92 -17.42 -15.50
CA THR A 573 28.25 -16.01 -15.24
C THR A 573 29.60 -15.67 -15.82
N ASP A 574 29.80 -14.43 -16.24
CA ASP A 574 31.12 -13.90 -16.57
C ASP A 574 31.55 -12.78 -15.60
N LEU A 575 32.81 -12.35 -15.70
CA LEU A 575 33.36 -11.28 -14.84
C LEU A 575 32.72 -9.89 -15.08
N SER A 576 32.03 -9.69 -16.21
CA SER A 576 31.29 -8.45 -16.46
C SER A 576 29.93 -8.40 -15.77
N GLY A 577 29.55 -9.48 -15.04
CA GLY A 577 28.30 -9.61 -14.34
C GLY A 577 27.13 -10.03 -15.23
N ARG A 578 27.38 -10.48 -16.47
CA ARG A 578 26.35 -11.06 -17.33
C ARG A 578 25.99 -12.47 -16.87
N ILE A 579 24.73 -12.82 -17.01
CA ILE A 579 24.20 -14.10 -16.50
C ILE A 579 23.38 -14.78 -17.58
N HIS A 580 23.55 -16.11 -17.69
CA HIS A 580 22.67 -16.98 -18.44
C HIS A 580 22.26 -18.15 -17.54
N ALA A 581 20.97 -18.20 -17.21
CA ALA A 581 20.43 -19.26 -16.36
C ALA A 581 19.33 -20.04 -17.06
N GLU A 582 19.41 -21.35 -17.00
CA GLU A 582 18.38 -22.27 -17.47
C GLU A 582 17.77 -22.98 -16.27
N VAL A 583 16.46 -22.91 -16.13
CA VAL A 583 15.70 -23.49 -15.02
C VAL A 583 14.63 -24.42 -15.55
N GLU A 584 14.61 -25.66 -15.10
CA GLU A 584 13.59 -26.63 -15.44
C GLU A 584 12.34 -26.39 -14.57
N ALA A 585 11.31 -25.76 -15.17
CA ALA A 585 10.03 -25.51 -14.54
C ALA A 585 8.97 -26.53 -14.99
N PRO A 586 7.86 -26.74 -14.23
CA PRO A 586 6.80 -27.68 -14.58
C PRO A 586 6.17 -27.49 -15.97
N GLN A 587 6.23 -26.26 -16.49
CA GLN A 587 5.72 -25.89 -17.82
C GLN A 587 6.78 -25.90 -18.92
N GLY A 588 8.00 -26.33 -18.63
CA GLY A 588 9.12 -26.38 -19.57
C GLY A 588 10.33 -25.57 -19.12
N MET A 589 11.36 -25.54 -19.97
CA MET A 589 12.60 -24.78 -19.70
C MET A 589 12.33 -23.27 -19.76
N VAL A 590 12.79 -22.58 -18.73
CA VAL A 590 12.85 -21.12 -18.67
C VAL A 590 14.30 -20.68 -18.72
N THR A 591 14.64 -19.81 -19.68
CA THR A 591 15.97 -19.23 -19.78
C THR A 591 15.91 -17.77 -19.36
N ILE A 592 16.84 -17.37 -18.50
CA ILE A 592 17.00 -15.99 -18.05
C ILE A 592 18.36 -15.50 -18.50
N ILE A 593 18.37 -14.39 -19.22
CA ILE A 593 19.58 -13.78 -19.75
C ILE A 593 19.68 -12.35 -19.22
N ASP A 594 20.69 -12.09 -18.39
CA ASP A 594 21.05 -10.74 -17.97
C ASP A 594 22.27 -10.29 -18.82
N THR A 595 22.09 -9.21 -19.54
CA THR A 595 23.14 -8.64 -20.41
C THR A 595 24.08 -7.69 -19.69
N GLY A 596 23.83 -7.44 -18.40
CA GLY A 596 24.46 -6.39 -17.59
C GLY A 596 23.68 -5.05 -17.61
N GLU A 597 22.94 -4.78 -18.68
CA GLU A 597 22.08 -3.61 -18.81
C GLU A 597 20.60 -3.93 -18.60
N GLN A 598 20.17 -5.08 -19.11
CA GLN A 598 18.77 -5.51 -19.04
C GLN A 598 18.66 -7.03 -18.92
N THR A 599 17.67 -7.48 -18.13
CA THR A 599 17.33 -8.90 -17.97
C THR A 599 16.18 -9.29 -18.89
N TYR A 600 16.31 -10.43 -19.52
CA TYR A 600 15.29 -11.03 -20.37
C TYR A 600 14.90 -12.41 -19.88
N MET A 601 13.66 -12.79 -20.11
CA MET A 601 13.14 -14.13 -19.85
C MET A 601 12.66 -14.74 -21.15
N GLN A 602 13.10 -15.97 -21.41
CA GLN A 602 12.70 -16.75 -22.58
C GLN A 602 11.95 -18.01 -22.15
N MET A 603 10.75 -18.20 -22.65
CA MET A 603 9.90 -19.35 -22.39
C MET A 603 9.12 -19.73 -23.63
N GLY A 604 9.14 -21.02 -24.01
CA GLY A 604 8.40 -21.53 -25.19
C GLY A 604 8.80 -20.83 -26.50
N GLY A 605 10.04 -20.38 -26.65
CA GLY A 605 10.55 -19.70 -27.84
C GLY A 605 10.15 -18.22 -27.95
N ARG A 606 9.59 -17.62 -26.88
CA ARG A 606 9.32 -16.19 -26.80
C ARG A 606 10.26 -15.54 -25.82
N THR A 607 10.87 -14.45 -26.23
CA THR A 607 11.74 -13.60 -25.40
C THR A 607 10.99 -12.33 -25.03
N GLN A 608 11.04 -11.96 -23.75
CA GLN A 608 10.44 -10.71 -23.24
C GLN A 608 11.33 -10.12 -22.15
N PRO A 609 11.32 -8.79 -21.95
CA PRO A 609 11.99 -8.18 -20.82
C PRO A 609 11.47 -8.75 -19.51
N ALA A 610 12.37 -9.08 -18.59
CA ALA A 610 12.01 -9.56 -17.27
C ALA A 610 11.71 -8.36 -16.34
N PRO A 611 10.80 -8.51 -15.35
CA PRO A 611 10.59 -7.50 -14.34
C PRO A 611 11.88 -7.19 -13.57
N ALA A 612 12.13 -5.91 -13.24
CA ALA A 612 13.32 -5.49 -12.49
C ALA A 612 13.47 -6.22 -11.14
N GLN A 613 12.36 -6.58 -10.50
CA GLN A 613 12.35 -7.39 -9.29
C GLN A 613 12.98 -8.77 -9.48
N LEU A 614 12.78 -9.40 -10.63
CA LEU A 614 13.39 -10.70 -10.95
C LEU A 614 14.91 -10.57 -11.07
N ARG A 615 15.41 -9.48 -11.68
CA ARG A 615 16.84 -9.19 -11.76
C ARG A 615 17.46 -9.06 -10.37
N ARG A 616 16.85 -8.23 -9.50
CA ARG A 616 17.33 -8.06 -8.12
C ARG A 616 17.37 -9.37 -7.34
N GLN A 617 16.31 -10.18 -7.42
CA GLN A 617 16.26 -11.48 -6.74
C GLN A 617 17.34 -12.44 -7.25
N PHE A 618 17.61 -12.41 -8.55
CA PHE A 618 18.62 -13.26 -9.18
C PHE A 618 20.03 -12.86 -8.76
N LEU A 619 20.34 -11.56 -8.82
CA LEU A 619 21.61 -11.02 -8.40
C LEU A 619 21.85 -11.26 -6.90
N SER A 620 20.85 -11.05 -6.05
CA SER A 620 20.92 -11.34 -4.62
C SER A 620 21.27 -12.82 -4.35
N GLY A 621 20.67 -13.75 -5.10
CA GLY A 621 21.01 -15.18 -4.98
C GLY A 621 22.45 -15.51 -5.38
N LEU A 622 22.94 -14.90 -6.46
CA LEU A 622 24.33 -15.08 -6.91
C LEU A 622 25.34 -14.47 -5.95
N GLN A 623 25.03 -13.30 -5.41
CA GLN A 623 25.87 -12.61 -4.43
C GLN A 623 25.99 -13.37 -3.09
N GLN A 624 25.13 -14.34 -2.84
CA GLN A 624 25.20 -15.26 -1.72
C GLN A 624 25.95 -16.58 -2.06
N ASP A 625 26.43 -16.74 -3.29
CA ASP A 625 27.32 -17.85 -3.66
C ASP A 625 28.76 -17.52 -3.26
N PRO A 626 29.36 -18.21 -2.28
CA PRO A 626 30.72 -17.91 -1.84
C PRO A 626 31.75 -17.99 -2.97
N THR A 627 31.55 -18.88 -3.94
CA THR A 627 32.47 -19.02 -5.07
C THR A 627 32.41 -17.80 -6.00
N TYR A 628 31.20 -17.31 -6.27
CA TYR A 628 31.00 -16.07 -7.04
C TYR A 628 31.54 -14.85 -6.29
N LEU A 629 31.25 -14.73 -4.99
CA LEU A 629 31.76 -13.65 -4.15
C LEU A 629 33.26 -13.49 -4.20
N MET A 630 33.98 -14.60 -4.12
CA MET A 630 35.46 -14.57 -4.08
C MET A 630 36.07 -14.15 -5.43
N THR A 631 35.37 -14.27 -6.55
CA THR A 631 35.83 -13.69 -7.83
C THR A 631 35.81 -12.15 -7.81
N ARG A 632 34.98 -11.57 -6.97
CA ARG A 632 34.74 -10.11 -6.86
C ARG A 632 35.11 -9.55 -5.49
N ALA A 633 35.94 -10.27 -4.70
CA ALA A 633 36.26 -9.87 -3.33
C ALA A 633 36.82 -8.45 -3.19
N GLY A 634 37.48 -7.92 -4.21
CA GLY A 634 38.00 -6.55 -4.20
C GLY A 634 36.93 -5.44 -4.38
N GLU A 635 35.69 -5.81 -4.72
CA GLU A 635 34.57 -4.89 -4.89
C GLU A 635 33.63 -4.91 -3.67
N LEU A 636 33.85 -5.84 -2.72
CA LEU A 636 33.01 -6.01 -1.54
C LEU A 636 33.47 -5.11 -0.40
N GLU A 637 32.53 -4.45 0.27
CA GLU A 637 32.79 -3.87 1.57
C GLU A 637 32.63 -4.94 2.65
N ALA A 638 33.65 -5.09 3.52
CA ALA A 638 33.63 -6.09 4.57
C ALA A 638 33.94 -5.45 5.92
N THR A 639 33.21 -5.84 6.97
CA THR A 639 33.39 -5.36 8.34
C THR A 639 33.43 -6.54 9.30
N ASP A 640 34.43 -6.58 10.16
CA ASP A 640 34.53 -7.61 11.21
C ASP A 640 33.51 -7.29 12.33
N GLN A 641 32.63 -8.24 12.61
CA GLN A 641 31.64 -8.17 13.68
C GLN A 641 32.04 -8.96 14.93
N GLY A 642 33.28 -9.42 14.97
CA GLY A 642 33.82 -10.22 16.07
C GLY A 642 33.42 -11.68 15.98
N THR A 643 33.19 -12.31 17.14
CA THR A 643 32.90 -13.75 17.25
C THR A 643 31.45 -13.99 17.60
N GLN A 644 30.80 -14.90 16.87
CA GLN A 644 29.42 -15.31 17.12
C GLN A 644 29.34 -16.83 17.37
N THR A 645 28.64 -17.24 18.44
CA THR A 645 28.42 -18.65 18.76
C THR A 645 27.09 -19.12 18.21
N VAL A 646 27.08 -20.10 17.33
CA VAL A 646 25.86 -20.70 16.75
C VAL A 646 25.91 -22.22 17.01
N GLU A 647 24.85 -22.74 17.64
CA GLU A 647 24.70 -24.16 18.00
C GLU A 647 25.89 -24.70 18.85
N GLY A 648 26.54 -23.83 19.65
CA GLY A 648 27.65 -24.18 20.51
C GLY A 648 29.01 -24.15 19.82
N THR A 649 29.08 -23.76 18.54
CA THR A 649 30.33 -23.57 17.78
C THR A 649 30.62 -22.10 17.60
N GLU A 650 31.83 -21.68 17.87
CA GLU A 650 32.32 -20.32 17.72
C GLU A 650 32.74 -20.05 16.27
N HIS A 651 32.27 -18.93 15.68
CA HIS A 651 32.61 -18.51 14.32
C HIS A 651 33.07 -17.06 14.34
N ARG A 652 33.90 -16.65 13.40
CA ARG A 652 34.11 -15.22 13.11
C ARG A 652 33.00 -14.70 12.24
N ALA A 653 32.42 -13.56 12.61
CA ALA A 653 31.31 -12.96 11.89
C ALA A 653 31.81 -11.80 11.01
N LEU A 654 31.57 -11.91 9.72
CA LEU A 654 31.98 -10.95 8.71
C LEU A 654 30.71 -10.37 8.02
N ARG A 655 30.43 -9.09 8.21
CA ARG A 655 29.38 -8.41 7.47
C ARG A 655 29.91 -8.04 6.08
N ILE A 656 29.20 -8.46 5.06
CA ILE A 656 29.53 -8.19 3.66
C ILE A 656 28.45 -7.32 3.05
N THR A 657 28.86 -6.22 2.43
CA THR A 657 27.98 -5.33 1.64
C THR A 657 28.45 -5.38 0.19
N PRO A 658 27.69 -6.03 -0.71
CA PRO A 658 28.01 -6.06 -2.13
C PRO A 658 27.67 -4.70 -2.77
N PRO A 659 28.26 -4.36 -3.96
CA PRO A 659 27.95 -3.11 -4.67
C PRO A 659 26.48 -2.95 -5.07
N GLU A 660 25.80 -4.06 -5.33
CA GLU A 660 24.36 -4.12 -5.62
C GLU A 660 23.75 -5.23 -4.76
N GLY A 661 22.68 -4.92 -4.01
CA GLY A 661 21.95 -5.91 -3.17
C GLY A 661 22.08 -5.66 -1.68
N ASP A 662 21.45 -6.52 -0.89
CA ASP A 662 21.38 -6.38 0.56
C ASP A 662 22.64 -6.89 1.24
N ALA A 663 23.09 -6.20 2.30
CA ALA A 663 24.16 -6.67 3.15
C ALA A 663 23.75 -7.95 3.91
N PHE A 664 24.73 -8.85 4.14
CA PHE A 664 24.50 -10.10 4.86
C PHE A 664 25.71 -10.43 5.75
N THR A 665 25.53 -11.36 6.70
CA THR A 665 26.61 -11.82 7.56
C THR A 665 27.10 -13.19 7.12
N MET A 666 28.41 -13.31 6.89
CA MET A 666 29.10 -14.57 6.63
C MET A 666 29.76 -15.04 7.95
N LEU A 667 29.39 -16.22 8.41
CA LEU A 667 30.06 -16.87 9.51
C LEU A 667 31.20 -17.75 8.98
N VAL A 668 32.40 -17.48 9.46
CA VAL A 668 33.62 -18.12 9.03
C VAL A 668 34.11 -19.07 10.13
N ASP A 669 34.44 -20.30 9.76
CA ASP A 669 35.04 -21.27 10.66
C ASP A 669 36.48 -20.83 11.00
N PRO A 670 36.83 -20.61 12.28
CA PRO A 670 38.09 -20.01 12.65
C PRO A 670 39.29 -20.95 12.44
N ASP A 671 39.09 -22.26 12.35
CA ASP A 671 40.14 -23.24 12.16
C ASP A 671 40.52 -23.42 10.68
N THR A 672 39.52 -23.31 9.80
CA THR A 672 39.70 -23.56 8.35
C THR A 672 39.65 -22.29 7.51
N MET A 673 39.20 -21.17 8.05
CA MET A 673 38.88 -19.92 7.34
C MET A 673 37.88 -20.11 6.19
N MET A 674 37.09 -21.17 6.23
CA MET A 674 36.05 -21.43 5.23
C MET A 674 34.72 -20.80 5.67
N PRO A 675 33.91 -20.28 4.73
CA PRO A 675 32.54 -19.83 5.05
C PRO A 675 31.71 -21.04 5.47
N ALA A 676 31.14 -20.97 6.68
CA ALA A 676 30.30 -22.03 7.23
C ALA A 676 28.81 -21.76 7.07
N ARG A 677 28.40 -20.48 7.23
CA ARG A 677 26.99 -20.07 7.14
C ARG A 677 26.89 -18.67 6.54
N LEU A 678 25.78 -18.42 5.85
CA LEU A 678 25.38 -17.08 5.42
C LEU A 678 24.08 -16.75 6.10
N ILE A 679 24.01 -15.61 6.78
CA ILE A 679 22.83 -15.13 7.46
C ILE A 679 22.30 -13.94 6.67
N THR A 680 21.10 -14.05 6.14
CA THR A 680 20.43 -13.04 5.32
C THR A 680 19.09 -12.68 5.91
N GLN A 681 18.58 -11.50 5.58
CA GLN A 681 17.20 -11.12 5.90
C GLN A 681 16.33 -11.30 4.66
N ALA A 682 15.40 -12.25 4.71
CA ALA A 682 14.46 -12.50 3.63
C ALA A 682 13.03 -12.22 4.09
N GLN A 683 12.41 -11.18 3.54
CA GLN A 683 11.04 -10.76 3.89
C GLN A 683 10.84 -10.51 5.40
N GLY A 684 11.85 -9.90 6.05
CA GLY A 684 11.81 -9.62 7.48
C GLY A 684 11.93 -10.87 8.38
N GLN A 685 12.42 -11.97 7.85
CA GLN A 685 12.81 -13.16 8.63
C GLN A 685 14.24 -13.52 8.33
N GLU A 686 14.96 -13.88 9.39
CA GLU A 686 16.30 -14.41 9.24
C GLU A 686 16.26 -15.75 8.46
N ALA A 687 17.09 -15.83 7.45
CA ALA A 687 17.34 -17.04 6.70
C ALA A 687 18.83 -17.39 6.84
N THR A 688 19.10 -18.61 7.25
CA THR A 688 20.48 -19.13 7.39
C THR A 688 20.74 -20.17 6.31
N THR A 689 21.74 -19.94 5.47
CA THR A 689 22.26 -20.93 4.53
C THR A 689 23.49 -21.60 5.15
N VAL A 690 23.40 -22.87 5.42
CA VAL A 690 24.53 -23.70 5.90
C VAL A 690 25.25 -24.25 4.68
N LEU A 691 26.58 -24.08 4.65
CA LEU A 691 27.48 -24.52 3.58
C LEU A 691 28.21 -25.78 3.97
N GLY A 692 28.26 -26.78 3.10
CA GLY A 692 28.85 -28.05 3.38
C GLY A 692 29.47 -28.71 2.14
N ASP A 693 30.13 -29.86 2.35
CA ASP A 693 30.77 -30.69 1.32
C ASP A 693 31.65 -29.86 0.35
N PHE A 694 32.61 -29.13 0.92
CA PHE A 694 33.56 -28.35 0.12
C PHE A 694 34.48 -29.25 -0.68
N ARG A 695 34.52 -29.05 -2.00
CA ARG A 695 35.36 -29.78 -2.94
C ARG A 695 36.24 -28.82 -3.71
N GLN A 696 37.46 -29.27 -4.04
CA GLN A 696 38.36 -28.47 -4.86
C GLN A 696 38.12 -28.72 -6.34
N GLU A 697 37.69 -27.66 -7.06
CA GLU A 697 37.46 -27.69 -8.50
C GLU A 697 38.23 -26.57 -9.18
N SER A 698 39.06 -26.91 -10.16
CA SER A 698 39.88 -25.91 -10.89
C SER A 698 40.74 -25.00 -9.99
N GLY A 699 41.15 -25.49 -8.80
CA GLY A 699 41.96 -24.73 -7.85
C GLY A 699 41.18 -23.92 -6.81
N VAL A 700 39.86 -23.85 -6.90
CA VAL A 700 39.00 -23.14 -5.94
C VAL A 700 38.14 -24.13 -5.14
N MET A 701 37.74 -23.74 -3.93
CA MET A 701 36.86 -24.54 -3.06
C MET A 701 35.40 -24.16 -3.33
N VAL A 702 34.58 -25.14 -3.66
CA VAL A 702 33.16 -24.99 -4.00
C VAL A 702 32.32 -25.74 -2.97
N PRO A 703 31.34 -25.11 -2.29
CA PRO A 703 30.38 -25.81 -1.44
C PRO A 703 29.38 -26.59 -2.30
N TYR A 704 29.47 -27.93 -2.21
CA TYR A 704 28.61 -28.83 -2.99
C TYR A 704 27.22 -29.03 -2.36
N GLU A 705 27.07 -28.70 -1.07
CA GLU A 705 25.81 -28.75 -0.35
C GLU A 705 25.52 -27.40 0.31
N ARG A 706 24.30 -26.89 0.08
CA ARG A 706 23.81 -25.64 0.64
C ARG A 706 22.39 -25.88 1.19
N THR A 707 22.23 -25.79 2.51
CA THR A 707 20.92 -26.02 3.15
C THR A 707 20.39 -24.74 3.76
N VAL A 708 19.19 -24.33 3.32
CA VAL A 708 18.53 -23.10 3.76
C VAL A 708 17.55 -23.41 4.89
N TYR A 709 17.71 -22.70 6.00
CA TYR A 709 16.79 -22.69 7.15
C TYR A 709 16.11 -21.33 7.25
N GLN A 710 14.84 -21.33 7.63
CA GLN A 710 14.07 -20.11 7.92
C GLN A 710 13.12 -20.39 9.08
N GLY A 711 13.16 -19.55 10.13
CA GLY A 711 12.40 -19.78 11.34
C GLY A 711 12.71 -21.15 12.00
N GLY A 712 13.97 -21.59 11.96
CA GLY A 712 14.42 -22.88 12.50
C GLY A 712 14.00 -24.13 11.71
N GLN A 713 13.30 -23.96 10.57
CA GLN A 713 12.86 -25.07 9.72
C GLN A 713 13.66 -25.13 8.42
N GLN A 714 14.14 -26.33 8.05
CA GLN A 714 14.76 -26.57 6.76
C GLN A 714 13.75 -26.33 5.62
N ARG A 715 14.11 -25.47 4.67
CA ARG A 715 13.28 -25.08 3.54
C ARG A 715 13.70 -25.72 2.23
N ALA A 716 15.01 -25.73 1.98
CA ALA A 716 15.57 -26.29 0.76
C ALA A 716 16.97 -26.81 1.00
N THR A 717 17.38 -27.77 0.18
CA THR A 717 18.80 -28.18 0.02
C THR A 717 19.13 -28.10 -1.45
N THR A 718 20.22 -27.40 -1.76
CA THR A 718 20.81 -27.31 -3.11
C THR A 718 22.09 -28.11 -3.16
N THR A 719 22.19 -28.99 -4.13
CA THR A 719 23.40 -29.78 -4.42
C THR A 719 24.02 -29.32 -5.73
N VAL A 720 25.29 -29.03 -5.74
CA VAL A 720 26.07 -28.77 -6.98
C VAL A 720 26.28 -30.10 -7.69
N THR A 721 25.78 -30.25 -8.90
CA THR A 721 25.94 -31.46 -9.71
C THR A 721 27.04 -31.34 -10.77
N GLY A 722 27.47 -30.09 -11.05
CA GLY A 722 28.57 -29.79 -11.96
C GLY A 722 29.10 -28.38 -11.73
N PHE A 723 30.42 -28.22 -11.82
CA PHE A 723 31.08 -26.92 -11.74
C PHE A 723 32.22 -26.84 -12.76
N GLU A 724 32.29 -25.75 -13.50
CA GLU A 724 33.27 -25.52 -14.55
C GLU A 724 33.67 -24.05 -14.59
N THR A 725 34.98 -23.79 -14.63
CA THR A 725 35.53 -22.44 -14.82
C THR A 725 36.09 -22.29 -16.22
N ASN A 726 36.04 -21.09 -16.78
CA ASN A 726 36.57 -20.79 -18.11
C ASN A 726 35.94 -21.69 -19.20
N ALA A 727 34.63 -21.91 -19.07
CA ALA A 727 33.88 -22.67 -20.06
C ALA A 727 33.85 -21.94 -21.41
N ASP A 728 33.86 -22.70 -22.49
CA ASP A 728 33.79 -22.17 -23.84
C ASP A 728 32.29 -21.94 -24.21
N PHE A 729 31.87 -20.69 -24.22
CA PHE A 729 30.49 -20.31 -24.56
C PHE A 729 30.39 -19.87 -26.02
N PRO A 730 29.33 -20.23 -26.74
CA PRO A 730 29.10 -19.76 -28.08
C PRO A 730 28.91 -18.23 -28.14
N ASP A 731 29.23 -17.62 -29.28
CA ASP A 731 28.98 -16.21 -29.52
C ASP A 731 27.51 -15.88 -29.27
N GLY A 732 27.25 -14.83 -28.48
CA GLY A 732 25.88 -14.41 -28.15
C GLY A 732 25.25 -15.13 -26.95
N TYR A 733 25.96 -16.01 -26.24
CA TYR A 733 25.43 -16.77 -25.11
C TYR A 733 24.83 -15.90 -24.00
N PHE A 734 25.44 -14.75 -23.72
CA PHE A 734 24.98 -13.76 -22.74
C PHE A 734 24.26 -12.56 -23.40
N SER A 735 23.72 -12.72 -24.59
CA SER A 735 22.98 -11.67 -25.31
C SER A 735 21.68 -12.23 -25.88
N VAL A 736 20.76 -11.33 -26.21
CA VAL A 736 19.49 -11.65 -26.83
C VAL A 736 19.54 -11.07 -28.26
N ASP A 737 19.34 -11.90 -29.26
CA ASP A 737 19.14 -11.42 -30.63
C ASP A 737 17.86 -10.57 -30.69
N GLN A 738 17.98 -9.32 -31.08
CA GLN A 738 16.87 -8.34 -31.20
C GLN A 738 15.96 -8.69 -32.37
#